data_5e68b6b13a6c0ba827115e920ca8777c
#
_entry.id   5e68b6b13a6c0ba827115e920ca8777c
#
_cell.length_a   1.000
_cell.length_b   1.000
_cell.length_c   1.000
_cell.angle_alpha   90.00
_cell.angle_beta   90.00
_cell.angle_gamma   90.00
#
_symmetry.space_group_name_H-M   'P 1'
#
loop_
_entity.id
_entity.type
_entity.pdbx_description
1 polymer ?
#
loop_
_entity_poly.entity_id
_entity_poly.type
_entity_poly.pdbx_seq_one_letter_code
_entity_poly.pdbx_strand_id
1 'polypeptide(L)'
;MSAPKRYTITAALPYTNGPIHIGHLAGVYVPSDIYTRYLRLIGKDVAFICGSDEHGVAIPMRAKKEGVSPQDIIDKYHGIIKRSFTDFGISFDNYSRTSSKIHHETASEFFTKLYDNGDFIEETSAQLYDAEANQFLADRFVVGTCPKCGFEESYGDQCENCGTSHNANDLINPKSTITGNVPTVKETKHWFLPLNKHEDFLREWILEGHKKDWKPNVYGQVKSWVEDGLRPRAVTRDLDWGIPVPLENAKEKVLYVWFDAPIGYISSTKEWAAREGKNWEDYWKKDDTKLVHFIGKDNIVFHCIIFPAMLKAHGDYILPDNVPANEFLNLEGNKLSTSKNWAVWLHEYLEEFPNQQDVLRYTLTANAPESKDNDFTWKDFQAKNNNELVAVFGNFINRVVVLTNKYYEGIVPAPNDFSDIDEDVLAAVKEFPNTIGKSIERYRFREASQELMNLARLGNKYLADEEPWKVIKVDEARVQTIMYVALQISAALALVSEPFLPFTSTKLKNILNIDANLSWENVTKNAILLPEAHQINKAELLFSKIEDNAIEAQIEKLQATKIANEQENKELTPQKETIEFEDFTKLDIRVGTILEAEKVAKTKKLLKLKVDVGIDIRTIVSGIAESFSPEEIIGQQVSVLVNLAPRKIRGVESQGMILMTDTPDGKLAFVAPEKAVKNGQEVS
;
A
#
# COMPACT_ATOMS: atom_id res chain seq x y z
N MET A 1 -31.89 10.09 15.56
CA MET A 1 -30.88 9.72 16.60
C MET A 1 -30.13 11.00 16.99
N SER A 2 -29.78 11.17 18.27
CA SER A 2 -28.89 12.28 18.69
C SER A 2 -27.52 12.11 18.02
N ALA A 3 -26.80 13.23 17.76
CA ALA A 3 -25.44 13.15 17.23
C ALA A 3 -24.56 12.34 18.19
N PRO A 4 -23.67 11.47 17.67
CA PRO A 4 -22.80 10.65 18.52
C PRO A 4 -21.88 11.55 19.35
N LYS A 5 -21.69 11.17 20.62
CA LYS A 5 -20.80 11.87 21.55
C LYS A 5 -19.34 11.50 21.30
N ARG A 6 -19.09 10.23 20.97
CA ARG A 6 -17.76 9.65 20.82
C ARG A 6 -17.61 8.93 19.48
N TYR A 7 -16.38 8.76 19.10
CA TYR A 7 -16.00 7.99 17.92
C TYR A 7 -14.86 7.02 18.27
N THR A 8 -15.03 5.77 17.90
CA THR A 8 -13.94 4.80 17.86
C THR A 8 -13.57 4.57 16.41
N ILE A 9 -12.40 5.06 16.03
CA ILE A 9 -11.86 4.93 14.68
C ILE A 9 -10.74 3.90 14.72
N THR A 10 -10.84 2.86 13.91
CA THR A 10 -9.79 1.86 13.79
C THR A 10 -9.23 1.84 12.38
N ALA A 11 -7.95 1.55 12.27
CA ALA A 11 -7.28 1.26 11.02
C ALA A 11 -6.84 -0.20 11.01
N ALA A 12 -7.01 -0.91 9.89
CA ALA A 12 -6.62 -2.32 9.78
C ALA A 12 -5.19 -2.54 10.26
N LEU A 13 -4.99 -3.57 11.10
CA LEU A 13 -3.66 -3.87 11.65
C LEU A 13 -2.73 -4.33 10.54
N PRO A 14 -1.57 -3.67 10.33
CA PRO A 14 -0.59 -4.16 9.38
C PRO A 14 0.06 -5.45 9.89
N TYR A 15 0.23 -6.41 8.98
CA TYR A 15 0.87 -7.67 9.28
C TYR A 15 2.40 -7.49 9.38
N THR A 16 3.00 -7.92 10.49
CA THR A 16 4.41 -7.63 10.85
C THR A 16 5.41 -8.59 10.23
N ASN A 17 5.21 -8.99 9.00
CA ASN A 17 6.17 -9.76 8.22
C ASN A 17 7.03 -8.91 7.28
N GLY A 18 6.87 -7.59 7.30
CA GLY A 18 7.58 -6.63 6.47
C GLY A 18 7.24 -5.18 6.82
N PRO A 19 7.94 -4.19 6.22
CA PRO A 19 7.59 -2.79 6.37
C PRO A 19 6.30 -2.45 5.62
N ILE A 20 5.76 -1.26 5.86
CA ILE A 20 4.59 -0.74 5.13
C ILE A 20 5.00 0.06 3.91
N HIS A 21 4.16 0.07 2.88
CA HIS A 21 4.35 0.79 1.64
C HIS A 21 3.18 1.73 1.33
N ILE A 22 3.33 2.55 0.28
CA ILE A 22 2.32 3.56 -0.12
C ILE A 22 0.93 2.99 -0.37
N GLY A 23 0.79 1.73 -0.78
CA GLY A 23 -0.51 1.08 -0.94
C GLY A 23 -1.27 0.94 0.38
N HIS A 24 -0.59 0.58 1.46
CA HIS A 24 -1.16 0.55 2.81
C HIS A 24 -1.60 1.96 3.25
N LEU A 25 -0.76 2.98 2.97
CA LEU A 25 -1.07 4.36 3.31
C LEU A 25 -2.31 4.87 2.58
N ALA A 26 -2.39 4.69 1.27
CA ALA A 26 -3.53 5.13 0.46
C ALA A 26 -4.80 4.33 0.73
N GLY A 27 -4.64 3.04 1.04
CA GLY A 27 -5.77 2.14 1.32
C GLY A 27 -6.42 2.41 2.67
N VAL A 28 -5.62 2.66 3.70
CA VAL A 28 -6.09 2.63 5.10
C VAL A 28 -5.65 3.85 5.91
N TYR A 29 -4.33 4.12 6.02
CA TYR A 29 -3.82 4.98 7.10
C TYR A 29 -3.98 6.46 6.84
N VAL A 30 -3.79 6.94 5.61
CA VAL A 30 -4.03 8.34 5.26
C VAL A 30 -5.52 8.70 5.36
N PRO A 31 -6.47 7.95 4.78
CA PRO A 31 -7.89 8.27 4.91
C PRO A 31 -8.41 8.21 6.35
N SER A 32 -7.96 7.25 7.16
CA SER A 32 -8.34 7.17 8.57
C SER A 32 -7.80 8.35 9.40
N ASP A 33 -6.58 8.79 9.14
CA ASP A 33 -5.98 9.94 9.81
C ASP A 33 -6.66 11.25 9.41
N ILE A 34 -7.00 11.45 8.12
CA ILE A 34 -7.76 12.61 7.65
C ILE A 34 -9.11 12.69 8.37
N TYR A 35 -9.85 11.57 8.43
CA TYR A 35 -11.14 11.51 9.09
C TYR A 35 -11.04 11.82 10.58
N THR A 36 -10.05 11.23 11.25
CA THR A 36 -9.80 11.45 12.68
C THR A 36 -9.44 12.89 13.01
N ARG A 37 -8.50 13.47 12.25
CA ARG A 37 -8.11 14.89 12.44
C ARG A 37 -9.28 15.82 12.25
N TYR A 38 -10.09 15.61 11.20
CA TYR A 38 -11.31 16.38 10.98
C TYR A 38 -12.26 16.28 12.18
N LEU A 39 -12.54 15.09 12.69
CA LEU A 39 -13.42 14.91 13.84
C LEU A 39 -12.92 15.65 15.09
N ARG A 40 -11.61 15.61 15.36
CA ARG A 40 -10.98 16.34 16.46
C ARG A 40 -11.10 17.87 16.28
N LEU A 41 -10.90 18.37 15.05
CA LEU A 41 -11.02 19.78 14.73
C LEU A 41 -12.45 20.34 14.87
N ILE A 42 -13.46 19.48 14.75
CA ILE A 42 -14.86 19.83 15.02
C ILE A 42 -15.29 19.46 16.46
N GLY A 43 -14.32 19.22 17.36
CA GLY A 43 -14.55 19.03 18.80
C GLY A 43 -15.15 17.69 19.21
N LYS A 44 -15.03 16.63 18.41
CA LYS A 44 -15.50 15.28 18.78
C LYS A 44 -14.51 14.57 19.70
N ASP A 45 -15.02 13.76 20.64
CA ASP A 45 -14.23 12.83 21.43
C ASP A 45 -13.92 11.60 20.58
N VAL A 46 -12.64 11.38 20.25
CA VAL A 46 -12.19 10.35 19.30
C VAL A 46 -11.11 9.48 19.95
N ALA A 47 -11.26 8.17 19.83
CA ALA A 47 -10.20 7.19 20.02
C ALA A 47 -9.76 6.65 18.66
N PHE A 48 -8.53 6.94 18.23
CA PHE A 48 -7.94 6.47 16.97
C PHE A 48 -6.95 5.35 17.23
N ILE A 49 -7.37 4.12 16.94
CA ILE A 49 -6.76 2.89 17.41
C ILE A 49 -6.20 2.06 16.25
N CYS A 50 -4.98 1.55 16.43
CA CYS A 50 -4.35 0.59 15.54
C CYS A 50 -3.41 -0.32 16.37
N GLY A 51 -2.66 -1.17 15.68
CA GLY A 51 -1.62 -2.03 16.24
C GLY A 51 -1.00 -2.90 15.16
N SER A 52 0.01 -3.68 15.52
CA SER A 52 0.63 -4.68 14.66
C SER A 52 -0.09 -6.01 14.78
N ASP A 53 -0.42 -6.64 13.65
CA ASP A 53 -0.82 -8.05 13.61
C ASP A 53 0.45 -8.92 13.56
N GLU A 54 0.67 -9.72 14.62
CA GLU A 54 1.93 -10.41 14.88
C GLU A 54 1.79 -11.93 14.99
N HIS A 55 0.61 -12.46 14.68
CA HIS A 55 0.34 -13.90 14.71
C HIS A 55 0.20 -14.49 13.30
N GLY A 56 0.04 -15.82 13.22
CA GLY A 56 -0.16 -16.53 11.96
C GLY A 56 1.12 -17.02 11.31
N VAL A 57 0.95 -17.75 10.22
CA VAL A 57 1.95 -18.61 9.57
C VAL A 57 3.12 -17.87 8.96
N ALA A 58 2.90 -16.68 8.38
CA ALA A 58 3.95 -15.99 7.62
C ALA A 58 5.10 -15.45 8.50
N ILE A 59 4.87 -15.23 9.80
CA ILE A 59 5.92 -14.80 10.74
C ILE A 59 6.94 -15.92 10.98
N PRO A 60 6.56 -17.15 11.41
CA PRO A 60 7.48 -18.26 11.53
C PRO A 60 8.20 -18.62 10.21
N MET A 61 7.48 -18.56 9.08
CA MET A 61 8.09 -18.80 7.76
C MET A 61 9.22 -17.82 7.46
N ARG A 62 8.98 -16.53 7.72
CA ARG A 62 9.99 -15.49 7.54
C ARG A 62 11.14 -15.66 8.52
N ALA A 63 10.86 -15.95 9.78
CA ALA A 63 11.87 -16.21 10.80
C ALA A 63 12.81 -17.35 10.38
N LYS A 64 12.24 -18.46 9.87
CA LYS A 64 13.02 -19.58 9.33
C LYS A 64 13.89 -19.16 8.15
N LYS A 65 13.36 -18.36 7.21
CA LYS A 65 14.11 -17.85 6.05
C LYS A 65 15.28 -16.94 6.47
N GLU A 66 15.07 -16.09 7.49
CA GLU A 66 16.08 -15.15 8.00
C GLU A 66 17.02 -15.78 9.07
N GLY A 67 16.75 -17.02 9.54
CA GLY A 67 17.55 -17.70 10.56
C GLY A 67 17.44 -17.09 11.96
N VAL A 68 16.31 -16.48 12.29
CA VAL A 68 16.02 -15.81 13.56
C VAL A 68 14.76 -16.35 14.21
N SER A 69 14.42 -15.90 15.42
CA SER A 69 13.15 -16.28 16.06
C SER A 69 11.95 -15.48 15.49
N PRO A 70 10.70 -16.00 15.58
CA PRO A 70 9.51 -15.25 15.27
C PRO A 70 9.41 -13.93 16.07
N GLN A 71 9.86 -13.92 17.33
CA GLN A 71 9.89 -12.73 18.17
C GLN A 71 10.80 -11.65 17.60
N ASP A 72 11.99 -12.00 17.09
CA ASP A 72 12.90 -11.04 16.46
C ASP A 72 12.28 -10.38 15.23
N ILE A 73 11.52 -11.13 14.43
CA ILE A 73 10.81 -10.61 13.25
C ILE A 73 9.78 -9.57 13.67
N ILE A 74 8.90 -9.91 14.60
CA ILE A 74 7.82 -8.98 15.01
C ILE A 74 8.38 -7.76 15.73
N ASP A 75 9.41 -7.87 16.54
CA ASP A 75 10.04 -6.74 17.22
C ASP A 75 10.70 -5.78 16.23
N LYS A 76 11.41 -6.32 15.24
CA LYS A 76 12.01 -5.56 14.14
C LYS A 76 10.96 -4.75 13.37
N TYR A 77 9.93 -5.42 12.84
CA TYR A 77 8.96 -4.78 11.97
C TYR A 77 7.95 -3.92 12.73
N HIS A 78 7.51 -4.31 13.93
CA HIS A 78 6.74 -3.42 14.79
C HIS A 78 7.45 -2.09 15.04
N GLY A 79 8.75 -2.14 15.38
CA GLY A 79 9.56 -0.95 15.61
C GLY A 79 9.69 -0.06 14.37
N ILE A 80 9.91 -0.65 13.18
CA ILE A 80 10.01 0.09 11.90
C ILE A 80 8.66 0.73 11.56
N ILE A 81 7.57 -0.04 11.60
CA ILE A 81 6.23 0.42 11.23
C ILE A 81 5.77 1.55 12.17
N LYS A 82 5.91 1.37 13.48
CA LYS A 82 5.50 2.36 14.49
C LYS A 82 6.24 3.69 14.31
N ARG A 83 7.56 3.66 14.11
CA ARG A 83 8.36 4.87 13.83
C ARG A 83 7.92 5.52 12.52
N SER A 84 7.77 4.73 11.45
CA SER A 84 7.35 5.25 10.15
C SER A 84 6.00 5.96 10.22
N PHE A 85 5.02 5.43 10.96
CA PHE A 85 3.75 6.11 11.17
C PHE A 85 3.90 7.41 11.96
N THR A 86 4.71 7.41 13.01
CA THR A 86 4.98 8.61 13.82
C THR A 86 5.64 9.69 12.97
N ASP A 87 6.69 9.35 12.24
CA ASP A 87 7.47 10.27 11.41
C ASP A 87 6.67 10.78 10.20
N PHE A 88 5.73 9.97 9.70
CA PHE A 88 4.80 10.35 8.64
C PHE A 88 3.59 11.17 9.15
N GLY A 89 3.44 11.29 10.46
CA GLY A 89 2.39 12.07 11.10
C GLY A 89 1.02 11.41 11.12
N ILE A 90 0.92 10.06 11.19
CA ILE A 90 -0.34 9.39 11.50
C ILE A 90 -0.62 9.53 12.99
N SER A 91 -1.78 10.09 13.34
CA SER A 91 -2.09 10.57 14.69
C SER A 91 -2.81 9.55 15.57
N PHE A 92 -2.35 8.28 15.57
CA PHE A 92 -2.92 7.26 16.47
C PHE A 92 -2.86 7.67 17.93
N ASP A 93 -3.95 7.48 18.66
CA ASP A 93 -3.96 7.58 20.13
C ASP A 93 -3.26 6.38 20.76
N ASN A 94 -3.37 5.21 20.14
CA ASN A 94 -2.59 4.03 20.48
C ASN A 94 -2.25 3.18 19.26
N TYR A 95 -0.99 2.76 19.19
CA TYR A 95 -0.50 1.76 18.26
C TYR A 95 0.09 0.60 19.07
N SER A 96 -0.73 -0.42 19.31
CA SER A 96 -0.42 -1.59 20.11
C SER A 96 0.14 -2.76 19.27
N ARG A 97 0.09 -3.98 19.81
CA ARG A 97 0.54 -5.20 19.12
C ARG A 97 -0.21 -6.42 19.63
N THR A 98 -0.50 -7.39 18.76
CA THR A 98 -1.27 -8.60 19.14
C THR A 98 -0.45 -9.57 19.98
N SER A 99 0.87 -9.50 20.02
CA SER A 99 1.72 -10.27 20.96
C SER A 99 1.76 -9.71 22.37
N SER A 100 1.07 -8.59 22.65
CA SER A 100 1.06 -8.00 23.99
C SER A 100 0.24 -8.84 24.98
N LYS A 101 0.63 -8.80 26.26
CA LYS A 101 -0.08 -9.52 27.33
C LYS A 101 -1.56 -9.14 27.42
N ILE A 102 -1.86 -7.83 27.33
CA ILE A 102 -3.25 -7.33 27.39
C ILE A 102 -4.09 -7.86 26.23
N HIS A 103 -3.49 -8.06 25.07
CA HIS A 103 -4.19 -8.63 23.94
C HIS A 103 -4.45 -10.13 24.15
N HIS A 104 -3.44 -10.91 24.58
CA HIS A 104 -3.61 -12.32 24.90
C HIS A 104 -4.72 -12.55 25.94
N GLU A 105 -4.75 -11.76 27.01
CA GLU A 105 -5.81 -11.80 28.03
C GLU A 105 -7.18 -11.47 27.40
N THR A 106 -7.28 -10.38 26.63
CA THR A 106 -8.55 -9.94 26.03
C THR A 106 -9.08 -10.95 25.02
N ALA A 107 -8.24 -11.52 24.17
CA ALA A 107 -8.66 -12.51 23.17
C ALA A 107 -9.04 -13.84 23.82
N SER A 108 -8.33 -14.26 24.86
CA SER A 108 -8.69 -15.45 25.66
C SER A 108 -10.02 -15.27 26.38
N GLU A 109 -10.27 -14.11 27.02
CA GLU A 109 -11.55 -13.77 27.65
C GLU A 109 -12.69 -13.78 26.61
N PHE A 110 -12.45 -13.19 25.43
CA PHE A 110 -13.44 -13.14 24.36
C PHE A 110 -13.78 -14.55 23.84
N PHE A 111 -12.77 -15.39 23.58
CA PHE A 111 -12.97 -16.79 23.20
C PHE A 111 -13.74 -17.58 24.26
N THR A 112 -13.34 -17.48 25.53
CA THR A 112 -13.97 -18.19 26.63
C THR A 112 -15.45 -17.80 26.77
N LYS A 113 -15.77 -16.51 26.64
CA LYS A 113 -17.16 -16.04 26.66
C LYS A 113 -18.02 -16.68 25.58
N LEU A 114 -17.52 -16.75 24.33
CA LEU A 114 -18.24 -17.41 23.23
C LEU A 114 -18.35 -18.93 23.44
N TYR A 115 -17.30 -19.55 23.98
CA TYR A 115 -17.30 -20.97 24.29
C TYR A 115 -18.34 -21.31 25.39
N ASP A 116 -18.37 -20.56 26.48
CA ASP A 116 -19.32 -20.75 27.59
C ASP A 116 -20.76 -20.48 27.15
N ASN A 117 -21.00 -19.58 26.23
CA ASN A 117 -22.31 -19.34 25.61
C ASN A 117 -22.78 -20.48 24.71
N GLY A 118 -21.87 -21.40 24.27
CA GLY A 118 -22.20 -22.44 23.31
C GLY A 118 -22.24 -21.95 21.85
N ASP A 119 -21.56 -20.85 21.56
CA ASP A 119 -21.54 -20.23 20.22
C ASP A 119 -20.59 -20.93 19.25
N PHE A 120 -19.77 -21.89 19.68
CA PHE A 120 -18.89 -22.67 18.83
C PHE A 120 -19.46 -24.07 18.52
N ILE A 121 -19.09 -24.59 17.36
CA ILE A 121 -19.27 -25.99 16.96
C ILE A 121 -17.90 -26.66 17.07
N GLU A 122 -17.83 -27.82 17.69
CA GLU A 122 -16.64 -28.66 17.70
C GLU A 122 -16.71 -29.69 16.56
N GLU A 123 -15.71 -29.70 15.70
CA GLU A 123 -15.63 -30.65 14.60
C GLU A 123 -14.22 -31.26 14.52
N THR A 124 -14.19 -32.57 14.30
CA THR A 124 -12.96 -33.28 13.92
C THR A 124 -12.92 -33.33 12.41
N SER A 125 -11.87 -32.81 11.82
CA SER A 125 -11.68 -32.75 10.36
C SER A 125 -10.34 -33.30 9.95
N ALA A 126 -10.30 -33.87 8.76
CA ALA A 126 -9.07 -34.31 8.13
C ALA A 126 -8.28 -33.07 7.65
N GLN A 127 -7.03 -32.96 8.06
CA GLN A 127 -6.12 -31.87 7.67
C GLN A 127 -4.83 -32.43 7.08
N LEU A 128 -4.18 -31.65 6.21
CA LEU A 128 -2.90 -32.01 5.65
C LEU A 128 -1.81 -31.95 6.73
N TYR A 129 -0.94 -32.95 6.73
CA TYR A 129 0.11 -33.14 7.73
C TYR A 129 1.42 -33.49 7.06
N ASP A 130 2.49 -32.81 7.40
CA ASP A 130 3.84 -33.09 6.98
C ASP A 130 4.49 -34.07 8.00
N ALA A 131 4.70 -35.28 7.58
CA ALA A 131 5.26 -36.33 8.47
C ALA A 131 6.74 -36.10 8.79
N GLU A 132 7.49 -35.45 7.90
CA GLU A 132 8.90 -35.12 8.11
C GLU A 132 9.07 -33.93 9.03
N ALA A 133 8.30 -32.87 8.81
CA ALA A 133 8.27 -31.69 9.69
C ALA A 133 7.52 -31.95 11.00
N ASN A 134 6.80 -33.07 11.12
CA ASN A 134 5.96 -33.44 12.27
C ASN A 134 4.95 -32.38 12.66
N GLN A 135 4.31 -31.73 11.67
CA GLN A 135 3.31 -30.68 11.93
C GLN A 135 2.16 -30.69 10.93
N PHE A 136 1.00 -30.16 11.34
CA PHE A 136 -0.11 -29.87 10.45
C PHE A 136 0.25 -28.72 9.53
N LEU A 137 -0.24 -28.80 8.28
CA LEU A 137 -0.02 -27.81 7.26
C LEU A 137 -1.26 -26.91 7.12
N ALA A 138 -1.26 -25.79 7.83
CA ALA A 138 -2.29 -24.80 7.74
C ALA A 138 -1.94 -23.73 6.68
N ASP A 139 -2.95 -23.27 5.97
CA ASP A 139 -2.90 -22.06 5.15
C ASP A 139 -1.70 -22.04 4.16
N ARG A 140 -0.70 -21.19 4.38
CA ARG A 140 0.46 -20.99 3.51
C ARG A 140 1.57 -22.04 3.66
N PHE A 141 1.41 -22.98 4.57
CA PHE A 141 2.31 -24.15 4.63
C PHE A 141 2.00 -25.19 3.55
N VAL A 142 0.93 -24.99 2.77
CA VAL A 142 0.57 -25.82 1.62
C VAL A 142 0.51 -24.99 0.36
N VAL A 143 1.06 -25.51 -0.71
CA VAL A 143 0.93 -24.98 -2.07
C VAL A 143 0.45 -26.08 -2.99
N GLY A 144 -0.36 -25.73 -3.98
CA GLY A 144 -0.88 -26.68 -4.97
C GLY A 144 -1.68 -25.98 -6.05
N THR A 145 -2.32 -26.75 -6.93
CA THR A 145 -3.10 -26.20 -8.03
C THR A 145 -4.49 -25.77 -7.55
N CYS A 146 -4.86 -24.53 -7.83
CA CYS A 146 -6.19 -23.98 -7.50
C CYS A 146 -7.30 -24.74 -8.23
N PRO A 147 -8.30 -25.28 -7.53
CA PRO A 147 -9.39 -26.04 -8.17
C PRO A 147 -10.30 -25.18 -9.05
N LYS A 148 -10.29 -23.84 -8.89
CA LYS A 148 -11.15 -22.93 -9.65
C LYS A 148 -10.50 -22.40 -10.92
N CYS A 149 -9.24 -21.96 -10.86
CA CYS A 149 -8.60 -21.30 -12.00
C CYS A 149 -7.38 -22.04 -12.56
N GLY A 150 -6.95 -23.16 -11.96
CA GLY A 150 -5.82 -23.94 -12.43
C GLY A 150 -4.43 -23.35 -12.14
N PHE A 151 -4.35 -22.28 -11.35
CA PHE A 151 -3.07 -21.71 -10.95
C PHE A 151 -2.28 -22.68 -10.05
N GLU A 152 -1.05 -23.03 -10.43
CA GLU A 152 -0.28 -24.13 -9.82
C GLU A 152 0.37 -23.78 -8.49
N GLU A 153 0.47 -22.48 -8.15
CA GLU A 153 1.10 -21.98 -6.93
C GLU A 153 0.08 -21.38 -5.94
N SER A 154 -1.13 -21.94 -5.89
CA SER A 154 -2.16 -21.49 -4.96
C SER A 154 -1.86 -21.96 -3.55
N TYR A 155 -1.93 -21.04 -2.56
CA TYR A 155 -1.83 -21.41 -1.14
C TYR A 155 -3.13 -22.05 -0.62
N GLY A 156 -3.03 -22.69 0.56
CA GLY A 156 -4.10 -23.47 1.15
C GLY A 156 -5.30 -22.66 1.71
N ASP A 157 -5.17 -21.36 1.84
CA ASP A 157 -6.22 -20.45 2.35
C ASP A 157 -6.91 -19.65 1.23
N GLN A 158 -6.15 -19.20 0.24
CA GLN A 158 -6.63 -18.36 -0.84
C GLN A 158 -5.74 -18.45 -2.07
N CYS A 159 -6.35 -18.46 -3.25
CA CYS A 159 -5.62 -18.37 -4.50
C CYS A 159 -5.20 -16.92 -4.79
N GLU A 160 -3.90 -16.67 -4.90
CA GLU A 160 -3.36 -15.34 -5.18
C GLU A 160 -3.69 -14.83 -6.60
N ASN A 161 -4.01 -15.74 -7.53
CA ASN A 161 -4.36 -15.37 -8.90
C ASN A 161 -5.83 -14.94 -9.03
N CYS A 162 -6.78 -15.74 -8.54
CA CYS A 162 -8.21 -15.47 -8.71
C CYS A 162 -8.93 -14.98 -7.45
N GLY A 163 -8.23 -14.91 -6.31
CA GLY A 163 -8.77 -14.43 -5.03
C GLY A 163 -9.79 -15.37 -4.38
N THR A 164 -9.99 -16.59 -4.90
CA THR A 164 -10.94 -17.53 -4.32
C THR A 164 -10.38 -18.11 -3.02
N SER A 165 -11.16 -18.03 -1.94
CA SER A 165 -10.87 -18.73 -0.69
C SER A 165 -11.28 -20.21 -0.80
N HIS A 166 -10.42 -21.10 -0.31
CA HIS A 166 -10.64 -22.56 -0.27
C HIS A 166 -9.94 -23.16 0.96
N ASN A 167 -10.13 -24.45 1.22
CA ASN A 167 -9.36 -25.14 2.23
C ASN A 167 -8.11 -25.78 1.60
N ALA A 168 -7.07 -26.00 2.40
CA ALA A 168 -5.86 -26.67 1.94
C ALA A 168 -6.11 -28.05 1.31
N ASN A 169 -7.12 -28.78 1.81
CA ASN A 169 -7.53 -30.07 1.28
C ASN A 169 -8.18 -30.01 -0.12
N ASP A 170 -8.62 -28.83 -0.55
CA ASP A 170 -9.25 -28.64 -1.87
C ASP A 170 -8.23 -28.45 -2.99
N LEU A 171 -6.96 -28.20 -2.64
CA LEU A 171 -5.88 -28.04 -3.61
C LEU A 171 -5.62 -29.33 -4.37
N ILE A 172 -5.36 -29.22 -5.66
CA ILE A 172 -4.94 -30.32 -6.51
C ILE A 172 -3.41 -30.45 -6.39
N ASN A 173 -2.90 -31.67 -6.19
CA ASN A 173 -1.48 -31.96 -5.99
C ASN A 173 -0.81 -31.12 -4.89
N PRO A 174 -1.33 -31.10 -3.65
CA PRO A 174 -0.78 -30.30 -2.58
C PRO A 174 0.64 -30.73 -2.22
N LYS A 175 1.50 -29.75 -1.91
CA LYS A 175 2.86 -29.95 -1.42
C LYS A 175 3.10 -29.10 -0.18
N SER A 176 3.90 -29.63 0.75
CA SER A 176 4.39 -28.86 1.90
C SER A 176 5.38 -27.80 1.44
N THR A 177 5.18 -26.55 1.86
CA THR A 177 6.17 -25.48 1.63
C THR A 177 7.36 -25.57 2.57
N ILE A 178 7.31 -26.47 3.57
CA ILE A 178 8.36 -26.68 4.57
C ILE A 178 9.40 -27.67 4.07
N THR A 179 8.94 -28.83 3.55
CA THR A 179 9.80 -29.94 3.13
C THR A 179 9.75 -30.22 1.62
N GLY A 180 8.76 -29.69 0.90
CA GLY A 180 8.49 -29.99 -0.51
C GLY A 180 7.74 -31.32 -0.73
N ASN A 181 7.53 -32.11 0.31
CA ASN A 181 6.88 -33.42 0.24
C ASN A 181 5.38 -33.34 0.01
N VAL A 182 4.81 -34.41 -0.53
CA VAL A 182 3.35 -34.59 -0.58
C VAL A 182 2.85 -34.88 0.84
N PRO A 183 1.93 -34.05 1.38
CA PRO A 183 1.45 -34.24 2.73
C PRO A 183 0.55 -35.48 2.86
N THR A 184 0.50 -35.99 4.08
CA THR A 184 -0.48 -37.02 4.48
C THR A 184 -1.71 -36.35 5.09
N VAL A 185 -2.79 -37.09 5.27
CA VAL A 185 -4.00 -36.65 5.93
C VAL A 185 -4.05 -37.15 7.36
N LYS A 186 -4.32 -36.28 8.33
CA LYS A 186 -4.46 -36.59 9.74
C LYS A 186 -5.69 -35.92 10.34
N GLU A 187 -6.39 -36.57 11.24
CA GLU A 187 -7.53 -35.98 11.91
C GLU A 187 -7.08 -35.05 13.03
N THR A 188 -7.72 -33.88 13.12
CA THR A 188 -7.55 -32.92 14.21
C THR A 188 -8.87 -32.26 14.53
N LYS A 189 -9.06 -31.87 15.81
CA LYS A 189 -10.28 -31.25 16.34
C LYS A 189 -10.11 -29.75 16.37
N HIS A 190 -11.10 -29.01 15.83
CA HIS A 190 -11.13 -27.56 15.88
C HIS A 190 -12.50 -27.03 16.34
N TRP A 191 -12.51 -25.75 16.75
CA TRP A 191 -13.70 -25.00 17.08
C TRP A 191 -14.04 -24.07 15.92
N PHE A 192 -15.33 -23.99 15.59
CA PHE A 192 -15.85 -23.23 14.45
C PHE A 192 -16.90 -22.25 14.92
N LEU A 193 -16.81 -21.00 14.47
CA LEU A 193 -17.88 -20.02 14.57
C LEU A 193 -18.92 -20.33 13.48
N PRO A 194 -20.18 -20.68 13.85
CA PRO A 194 -21.22 -21.03 12.88
C PRO A 194 -21.82 -19.78 12.24
N LEU A 195 -21.14 -19.17 11.26
CA LEU A 195 -21.57 -17.94 10.61
C LEU A 195 -22.97 -18.06 9.96
N ASN A 196 -23.36 -19.26 9.54
CA ASN A 196 -24.71 -19.53 9.04
C ASN A 196 -25.83 -19.23 10.05
N LYS A 197 -25.57 -19.33 11.36
CA LYS A 197 -26.54 -18.93 12.39
C LYS A 197 -26.70 -17.41 12.49
N HIS A 198 -25.76 -16.63 11.98
CA HIS A 198 -25.78 -15.16 11.98
C HIS A 198 -26.24 -14.58 10.64
N GLU A 199 -26.60 -15.41 9.65
CA GLU A 199 -26.92 -14.95 8.29
C GLU A 199 -28.13 -14.01 8.27
N ASP A 200 -29.23 -14.34 8.96
CA ASP A 200 -30.42 -13.50 9.02
C ASP A 200 -30.11 -12.14 9.65
N PHE A 201 -29.36 -12.12 10.75
CA PHE A 201 -28.90 -10.90 11.38
C PHE A 201 -28.05 -10.04 10.44
N LEU A 202 -27.07 -10.64 9.76
CA LEU A 202 -26.18 -9.94 8.84
C LEU A 202 -26.95 -9.42 7.61
N ARG A 203 -27.94 -10.19 7.14
CA ARG A 203 -28.82 -9.78 6.03
C ARG A 203 -29.62 -8.54 6.41
N GLU A 204 -30.33 -8.56 7.54
CA GLU A 204 -31.10 -7.43 8.03
C GLU A 204 -30.20 -6.21 8.30
N TRP A 205 -29.13 -6.41 9.06
CA TRP A 205 -28.26 -5.30 9.48
C TRP A 205 -27.55 -4.65 8.30
N ILE A 206 -26.97 -5.43 7.36
CA ILE A 206 -26.17 -4.89 6.26
C ILE A 206 -27.05 -4.59 5.04
N LEU A 207 -27.78 -5.59 4.51
CA LEU A 207 -28.43 -5.45 3.21
C LEU A 207 -29.64 -4.51 3.27
N GLU A 208 -30.31 -4.42 4.43
CA GLU A 208 -31.42 -3.48 4.63
C GLU A 208 -30.94 -2.21 5.34
N GLY A 209 -30.13 -2.33 6.40
CA GLY A 209 -29.67 -1.22 7.22
C GLY A 209 -28.69 -0.29 6.55
N HIS A 210 -27.69 -0.83 5.83
CA HIS A 210 -26.56 -0.06 5.31
C HIS A 210 -26.47 0.08 3.79
N LYS A 211 -27.55 -0.21 3.08
CA LYS A 211 -27.62 -0.11 1.60
C LYS A 211 -27.30 1.29 1.06
N LYS A 212 -27.55 2.35 1.82
CA LYS A 212 -27.46 3.74 1.36
C LYS A 212 -26.23 4.48 1.84
N ASP A 213 -25.56 4.00 2.87
CA ASP A 213 -24.48 4.70 3.56
C ASP A 213 -23.13 3.99 3.44
N TRP A 214 -23.10 2.68 3.24
CA TRP A 214 -21.85 1.98 2.95
C TRP A 214 -21.42 2.16 1.48
N LYS A 215 -20.10 2.15 1.25
CA LYS A 215 -19.56 2.24 -0.11
C LYS A 215 -20.08 1.07 -0.98
N PRO A 216 -20.37 1.31 -2.30
CA PRO A 216 -20.93 0.28 -3.19
C PRO A 216 -20.07 -0.98 -3.32
N ASN A 217 -18.72 -0.86 -3.29
CA ASN A 217 -17.81 -2.00 -3.34
C ASN A 217 -17.93 -2.87 -2.08
N VAL A 218 -17.98 -2.25 -0.89
CA VAL A 218 -18.17 -2.96 0.37
C VAL A 218 -19.52 -3.66 0.41
N TYR A 219 -20.59 -2.91 0.14
CA TYR A 219 -21.95 -3.44 0.11
C TYR A 219 -22.10 -4.59 -0.91
N GLY A 220 -21.57 -4.42 -2.12
CA GLY A 220 -21.63 -5.43 -3.18
C GLY A 220 -20.92 -6.73 -2.82
N GLN A 221 -19.74 -6.66 -2.24
CA GLN A 221 -18.98 -7.83 -1.84
C GLN A 221 -19.67 -8.57 -0.69
N VAL A 222 -20.15 -7.86 0.33
CA VAL A 222 -20.87 -8.47 1.45
C VAL A 222 -22.17 -9.11 0.98
N LYS A 223 -22.91 -8.43 0.09
CA LYS A 223 -24.12 -8.97 -0.50
C LYS A 223 -23.87 -10.31 -1.19
N SER A 224 -22.82 -10.39 -2.02
CA SER A 224 -22.45 -11.64 -2.69
C SER A 224 -22.18 -12.77 -1.69
N TRP A 225 -21.43 -12.50 -0.63
CA TRP A 225 -21.13 -13.50 0.40
C TRP A 225 -22.37 -14.01 1.14
N VAL A 226 -23.28 -13.11 1.53
CA VAL A 226 -24.52 -13.47 2.24
C VAL A 226 -25.50 -14.21 1.30
N GLU A 227 -25.56 -13.85 0.02
CA GLU A 227 -26.43 -14.53 -0.97
C GLU A 227 -25.89 -15.92 -1.35
N ASP A 228 -24.57 -16.12 -1.36
CA ASP A 228 -23.92 -17.44 -1.60
C ASP A 228 -24.08 -18.40 -0.41
N GLY A 229 -24.56 -17.93 0.73
CA GLY A 229 -24.72 -18.67 1.98
C GLY A 229 -23.44 -18.76 2.81
N LEU A 230 -23.55 -18.44 4.10
CA LEU A 230 -22.41 -18.42 5.01
C LEU A 230 -22.15 -19.84 5.56
N ARG A 231 -20.85 -20.17 5.74
CA ARG A 231 -20.40 -21.46 6.28
C ARG A 231 -19.66 -21.27 7.60
N PRO A 232 -19.66 -22.28 8.49
CA PRO A 232 -18.85 -22.26 9.70
C PRO A 232 -17.37 -21.97 9.39
N ARG A 233 -16.73 -21.16 10.25
CA ARG A 233 -15.31 -20.80 10.11
C ARG A 233 -14.52 -21.26 11.32
N ALA A 234 -13.44 -21.99 11.10
CA ALA A 234 -12.54 -22.41 12.17
C ALA A 234 -11.90 -21.20 12.85
N VAL A 235 -11.93 -21.18 14.19
CA VAL A 235 -11.35 -20.12 15.02
C VAL A 235 -10.07 -20.56 15.74
N THR A 236 -9.61 -21.78 15.46
CA THR A 236 -8.36 -22.35 16.03
C THR A 236 -7.50 -22.95 14.92
N ARG A 237 -6.20 -23.08 15.19
CA ARG A 237 -5.20 -23.71 14.27
C ARG A 237 -4.23 -24.58 15.06
N ASP A 238 -3.73 -25.60 14.40
CA ASP A 238 -2.60 -26.44 14.87
C ASP A 238 -1.28 -25.73 14.56
N LEU A 239 -0.92 -24.77 15.36
CA LEU A 239 0.31 -23.96 15.26
C LEU A 239 0.88 -23.72 16.66
N ASP A 240 2.14 -23.42 16.73
CA ASP A 240 2.88 -23.09 17.95
C ASP A 240 3.12 -21.58 18.14
N TRP A 241 2.74 -20.77 17.14
CA TRP A 241 2.88 -19.31 17.15
C TRP A 241 1.52 -18.62 17.08
N GLY A 242 1.10 -18.02 18.18
CA GLY A 242 -0.19 -17.35 18.35
C GLY A 242 -0.65 -17.39 19.80
N ILE A 243 -1.90 -17.02 20.05
CA ILE A 243 -2.51 -17.07 21.38
C ILE A 243 -2.95 -18.50 21.65
N PRO A 244 -2.46 -19.18 22.72
CA PRO A 244 -2.92 -20.50 23.08
C PRO A 244 -4.44 -20.54 23.30
N VAL A 245 -5.10 -21.58 22.79
CA VAL A 245 -6.53 -21.79 23.04
C VAL A 245 -6.74 -22.00 24.55
N PRO A 246 -7.62 -21.21 25.21
CA PRO A 246 -7.76 -21.22 26.67
C PRO A 246 -8.62 -22.41 27.17
N LEU A 247 -8.36 -23.62 26.67
CA LEU A 247 -9.02 -24.88 27.04
C LEU A 247 -7.99 -25.95 27.38
N GLU A 248 -8.22 -26.72 28.44
CA GLU A 248 -7.28 -27.75 28.92
C GLU A 248 -6.98 -28.84 27.85
N ASN A 249 -7.97 -29.16 27.01
CA ASN A 249 -7.88 -30.18 25.96
C ASN A 249 -7.41 -29.66 24.61
N ALA A 250 -6.87 -28.43 24.55
CA ALA A 250 -6.44 -27.76 23.32
C ALA A 250 -5.04 -27.11 23.42
N LYS A 251 -4.17 -27.65 24.28
CA LYS A 251 -2.86 -27.04 24.62
C LYS A 251 -1.88 -26.90 23.47
N GLU A 252 -2.05 -27.70 22.39
CA GLU A 252 -1.20 -27.67 21.18
C GLU A 252 -1.81 -26.82 20.05
N LYS A 253 -2.80 -25.99 20.39
CA LYS A 253 -3.52 -25.16 19.41
C LYS A 253 -3.50 -23.69 19.81
N VAL A 254 -3.56 -22.85 18.79
CA VAL A 254 -3.67 -21.40 18.97
C VAL A 254 -4.97 -20.88 18.37
N LEU A 255 -5.39 -19.71 18.81
CA LEU A 255 -6.46 -18.95 18.16
C LEU A 255 -6.03 -18.61 16.72
N TYR A 256 -6.98 -18.69 15.80
CA TYR A 256 -6.71 -18.32 14.41
C TYR A 256 -6.49 -16.81 14.30
N VAL A 257 -5.47 -16.38 13.57
CA VAL A 257 -5.09 -14.96 13.43
C VAL A 257 -6.27 -14.06 13.03
N TRP A 258 -7.16 -14.52 12.17
CA TRP A 258 -8.35 -13.76 11.75
C TRP A 258 -9.47 -13.71 12.78
N PHE A 259 -9.38 -14.53 13.83
CA PHE A 259 -10.25 -14.42 15.02
C PHE A 259 -9.64 -13.46 16.04
N ASP A 260 -8.34 -13.56 16.30
CA ASP A 260 -7.70 -12.73 17.33
C ASP A 260 -7.39 -11.31 16.87
N ALA A 261 -6.94 -11.10 15.62
CA ALA A 261 -6.52 -9.80 15.12
C ALA A 261 -7.56 -8.67 15.30
N PRO A 262 -8.86 -8.83 14.97
CA PRO A 262 -9.84 -7.76 15.18
C PRO A 262 -10.12 -7.48 16.66
N ILE A 263 -9.90 -8.44 17.57
CA ILE A 263 -9.95 -8.20 19.02
C ILE A 263 -8.81 -7.27 19.44
N GLY A 264 -7.76 -7.16 18.65
CA GLY A 264 -6.64 -6.22 18.81
C GLY A 264 -7.09 -4.76 18.92
N TYR A 265 -8.18 -4.38 18.26
CA TYR A 265 -8.75 -3.03 18.41
C TYR A 265 -9.28 -2.81 19.82
N ILE A 266 -9.94 -3.81 20.41
CA ILE A 266 -10.49 -3.74 21.75
C ILE A 266 -9.35 -3.67 22.78
N SER A 267 -8.36 -4.56 22.68
CA SER A 267 -7.21 -4.60 23.60
C SER A 267 -6.36 -3.32 23.52
N SER A 268 -6.15 -2.79 22.30
CA SER A 268 -5.46 -1.52 22.10
C SER A 268 -6.23 -0.33 22.69
N THR A 269 -7.58 -0.37 22.64
CA THR A 269 -8.41 0.64 23.31
C THR A 269 -8.33 0.51 24.84
N LYS A 270 -8.32 -0.71 25.37
CA LYS A 270 -8.11 -0.96 26.83
C LYS A 270 -6.77 -0.37 27.30
N GLU A 271 -5.69 -0.61 26.52
CA GLU A 271 -4.35 -0.09 26.82
C GLU A 271 -4.33 1.44 26.83
N TRP A 272 -4.88 2.08 25.78
CA TRP A 272 -5.01 3.53 25.70
C TRP A 272 -5.83 4.11 26.85
N ALA A 273 -7.01 3.56 27.10
CA ALA A 273 -7.91 4.07 28.12
C ALA A 273 -7.29 3.99 29.53
N ALA A 274 -6.56 2.90 29.81
CA ALA A 274 -5.83 2.76 31.07
C ALA A 274 -4.75 3.83 31.26
N ARG A 275 -4.02 4.16 30.16
CA ARG A 275 -3.00 5.21 30.18
C ARG A 275 -3.59 6.61 30.36
N GLU A 276 -4.74 6.90 29.71
CA GLU A 276 -5.39 8.21 29.72
C GLU A 276 -6.40 8.37 30.87
N GLY A 277 -6.60 7.37 31.73
CA GLY A 277 -7.58 7.41 32.78
C GLY A 277 -9.04 7.44 32.30
N LYS A 278 -9.30 6.88 31.12
CA LYS A 278 -10.62 6.79 30.49
C LYS A 278 -11.25 5.42 30.73
N ASN A 279 -12.55 5.31 30.48
CA ASN A 279 -13.24 4.01 30.46
C ASN A 279 -13.35 3.50 29.03
N TRP A 280 -12.64 2.41 28.69
CA TRP A 280 -12.64 1.80 27.36
C TRP A 280 -14.02 1.30 26.91
N GLU A 281 -14.90 0.91 27.84
CA GLU A 281 -16.26 0.42 27.55
C GLU A 281 -17.13 1.52 26.93
N ASP A 282 -16.87 2.80 27.24
CA ASP A 282 -17.59 3.91 26.64
C ASP A 282 -17.38 3.98 25.14
N TYR A 283 -16.26 3.46 24.62
CA TYR A 283 -15.89 3.47 23.22
C TYR A 283 -16.30 2.19 22.46
N TRP A 284 -16.72 1.14 23.17
CA TRP A 284 -17.04 -0.15 22.56
C TRP A 284 -18.41 -0.69 22.90
N LYS A 285 -19.07 -0.17 23.96
CA LYS A 285 -20.31 -0.73 24.49
C LYS A 285 -21.46 0.29 24.63
N LYS A 286 -21.23 1.57 24.32
CA LYS A 286 -22.25 2.61 24.47
C LYS A 286 -22.84 3.02 23.12
N ASP A 287 -24.16 3.07 23.04
CA ASP A 287 -24.93 3.45 21.84
C ASP A 287 -24.70 4.90 21.38
N ASP A 288 -24.10 5.76 22.24
CA ASP A 288 -23.72 7.13 21.88
C ASP A 288 -22.31 7.22 21.27
N THR A 289 -21.69 6.07 20.97
CA THR A 289 -20.39 5.95 20.29
C THR A 289 -20.57 5.42 18.88
N LYS A 290 -19.91 6.05 17.91
CA LYS A 290 -19.86 5.63 16.51
C LYS A 290 -18.56 4.86 16.25
N LEU A 291 -18.68 3.59 15.85
CA LEU A 291 -17.55 2.73 15.50
C LEU A 291 -17.34 2.74 13.97
N VAL A 292 -16.12 3.07 13.52
CA VAL A 292 -15.77 3.07 12.10
C VAL A 292 -14.45 2.34 11.88
N HIS A 293 -14.45 1.35 10.98
CA HIS A 293 -13.26 0.58 10.61
C HIS A 293 -12.74 1.00 9.22
N PHE A 294 -11.54 1.58 9.16
CA PHE A 294 -10.84 1.84 7.89
C PHE A 294 -10.01 0.64 7.49
N ILE A 295 -10.25 0.11 6.30
CA ILE A 295 -9.65 -1.14 5.82
C ILE A 295 -9.30 -1.09 4.33
N GLY A 296 -8.48 -2.03 3.86
CA GLY A 296 -8.37 -2.39 2.45
C GLY A 296 -9.47 -3.37 2.03
N LYS A 297 -9.76 -3.46 0.74
CA LYS A 297 -10.84 -4.33 0.20
C LYS A 297 -10.68 -5.82 0.54
N ASP A 298 -9.47 -6.27 0.73
CA ASP A 298 -9.12 -7.63 1.14
C ASP A 298 -9.62 -8.00 2.55
N ASN A 299 -9.90 -6.99 3.38
CA ASN A 299 -10.37 -7.16 4.75
C ASN A 299 -11.90 -7.01 4.92
N ILE A 300 -12.65 -6.78 3.83
CA ILE A 300 -14.10 -6.54 3.90
C ILE A 300 -14.85 -7.68 4.59
N VAL A 301 -14.58 -8.93 4.22
CA VAL A 301 -15.27 -10.10 4.79
C VAL A 301 -15.05 -10.19 6.30
N PHE A 302 -13.85 -9.90 6.77
CA PHE A 302 -13.50 -9.99 8.20
C PHE A 302 -14.18 -8.89 9.01
N HIS A 303 -14.21 -7.65 8.52
CA HIS A 303 -14.75 -6.51 9.26
C HIS A 303 -16.26 -6.31 9.08
N CYS A 304 -16.84 -6.87 8.00
CA CYS A 304 -18.27 -6.71 7.73
C CYS A 304 -19.11 -7.95 8.03
N ILE A 305 -18.49 -9.14 8.12
CA ILE A 305 -19.21 -10.40 8.35
C ILE A 305 -18.70 -11.08 9.63
N ILE A 306 -17.40 -11.46 9.68
CA ILE A 306 -16.87 -12.31 10.75
C ILE A 306 -16.83 -11.56 12.07
N PHE A 307 -16.19 -10.40 12.12
CA PHE A 307 -16.07 -9.63 13.37
C PHE A 307 -17.43 -9.14 13.89
N PRO A 308 -18.36 -8.60 13.09
CA PRO A 308 -19.70 -8.29 13.54
C PRO A 308 -20.48 -9.50 14.08
N ALA A 309 -20.32 -10.70 13.47
CA ALA A 309 -20.90 -11.94 14.01
C ALA A 309 -20.32 -12.29 15.38
N MET A 310 -19.00 -12.12 15.56
CA MET A 310 -18.32 -12.31 16.85
C MET A 310 -18.83 -11.31 17.90
N LEU A 311 -18.92 -10.01 17.56
CA LEU A 311 -19.45 -8.97 18.47
C LEU A 311 -20.91 -9.22 18.86
N LYS A 312 -21.73 -9.67 17.90
CA LYS A 312 -23.13 -10.03 18.12
C LYS A 312 -23.29 -11.26 19.03
N ALA A 313 -22.47 -12.30 18.79
CA ALA A 313 -22.45 -13.50 19.64
C ALA A 313 -22.03 -13.18 21.08
N HIS A 314 -21.01 -12.32 21.26
CA HIS A 314 -20.58 -11.86 22.58
C HIS A 314 -21.68 -11.08 23.31
N GLY A 315 -22.46 -10.26 22.63
CA GLY A 315 -23.67 -9.60 23.11
C GLY A 315 -23.47 -8.22 23.72
N ASP A 316 -22.26 -7.83 24.10
CA ASP A 316 -22.00 -6.59 24.86
C ASP A 316 -21.48 -5.43 24.03
N TYR A 317 -21.10 -5.68 22.78
CA TYR A 317 -20.41 -4.69 21.93
C TYR A 317 -21.34 -4.01 20.94
N ILE A 318 -21.03 -2.75 20.61
CA ILE A 318 -21.65 -2.04 19.47
C ILE A 318 -21.14 -2.60 18.15
N LEU A 319 -21.93 -2.45 17.10
CA LEU A 319 -21.57 -2.85 15.75
C LEU A 319 -20.97 -1.68 14.97
N PRO A 320 -20.16 -1.92 13.92
CA PRO A 320 -19.64 -0.87 13.08
C PRO A 320 -20.73 -0.06 12.38
N ASP A 321 -20.71 1.26 12.54
CA ASP A 321 -21.59 2.16 11.84
C ASP A 321 -21.20 2.27 10.35
N ASN A 322 -19.91 2.24 10.07
CA ASN A 322 -19.39 2.22 8.70
C ASN A 322 -18.05 1.49 8.60
N VAL A 323 -17.80 0.92 7.42
CA VAL A 323 -16.55 0.25 7.09
C VAL A 323 -16.04 0.77 5.74
N PRO A 324 -15.44 1.97 5.70
CA PRO A 324 -14.91 2.52 4.47
C PRO A 324 -13.68 1.74 4.00
N ALA A 325 -13.84 0.97 2.91
CA ALA A 325 -12.76 0.24 2.28
C ALA A 325 -12.34 0.92 0.97
N ASN A 326 -11.04 1.02 0.75
CA ASN A 326 -10.47 1.44 -0.53
C ASN A 326 -10.02 0.24 -1.36
N GLU A 327 -9.99 0.42 -2.68
CA GLU A 327 -9.43 -0.49 -3.65
C GLU A 327 -7.89 -0.48 -3.61
N PHE A 328 -7.21 -1.19 -4.51
CA PHE A 328 -5.76 -1.24 -4.52
C PHE A 328 -5.12 -0.04 -5.22
N LEU A 329 -3.98 0.39 -4.70
CA LEU A 329 -3.07 1.30 -5.39
C LEU A 329 -2.02 0.47 -6.11
N ASN A 330 -1.79 0.74 -7.39
CA ASN A 330 -0.70 0.20 -8.18
C ASN A 330 0.51 1.14 -8.15
N LEU A 331 1.64 0.70 -8.65
CA LEU A 331 2.88 1.45 -8.76
C LEU A 331 3.44 1.31 -10.18
N GLU A 332 3.54 2.43 -10.92
CA GLU A 332 4.03 2.46 -12.31
C GLU A 332 3.34 1.39 -13.18
N GLY A 333 2.00 1.33 -13.09
CA GLY A 333 1.15 0.41 -13.85
C GLY A 333 1.17 -1.04 -13.40
N ASN A 334 1.90 -1.39 -12.32
CA ASN A 334 1.99 -2.74 -11.80
C ASN A 334 1.44 -2.84 -10.38
N LYS A 335 0.93 -4.03 -10.02
CA LYS A 335 0.47 -4.30 -8.65
C LYS A 335 1.64 -4.22 -7.67
N LEU A 336 1.46 -3.50 -6.56
CA LEU A 336 2.40 -3.48 -5.44
C LEU A 336 2.60 -4.90 -4.89
N SER A 337 3.83 -5.27 -4.59
CA SER A 337 4.17 -6.61 -4.12
C SER A 337 5.31 -6.58 -3.10
N THR A 338 5.01 -6.96 -1.88
CA THR A 338 6.00 -7.10 -0.80
C THR A 338 7.01 -8.21 -1.11
N SER A 339 6.55 -9.37 -1.60
CA SER A 339 7.40 -10.53 -1.89
C SER A 339 8.38 -10.27 -3.03
N LYS A 340 7.98 -9.46 -4.02
CA LYS A 340 8.82 -9.06 -5.17
C LYS A 340 9.57 -7.74 -4.94
N ASN A 341 9.51 -7.18 -3.76
CA ASN A 341 10.08 -5.86 -3.43
C ASN A 341 9.67 -4.75 -4.43
N TRP A 342 8.49 -4.89 -5.08
CA TRP A 342 7.93 -3.89 -5.98
C TRP A 342 7.03 -2.93 -5.20
N ALA A 343 7.65 -1.98 -4.51
CA ALA A 343 6.97 -1.07 -3.60
C ALA A 343 7.76 0.22 -3.38
N VAL A 344 7.07 1.27 -2.94
CA VAL A 344 7.68 2.44 -2.29
C VAL A 344 7.47 2.26 -0.79
N TRP A 345 8.54 1.95 -0.09
CA TRP A 345 8.53 1.70 1.35
C TRP A 345 8.50 3.02 2.13
N LEU A 346 7.64 3.12 3.14
CA LEU A 346 7.48 4.38 3.87
C LEU A 346 8.75 4.82 4.59
N HIS A 347 9.47 3.92 5.26
CA HIS A 347 10.71 4.25 5.96
C HIS A 347 11.80 4.75 5.00
N GLU A 348 11.93 4.15 3.80
CA GLU A 348 12.88 4.60 2.78
C GLU A 348 12.45 5.96 2.20
N TYR A 349 11.16 6.16 1.93
CA TYR A 349 10.64 7.45 1.47
C TYR A 349 10.96 8.58 2.45
N LEU A 350 10.81 8.35 3.76
CA LEU A 350 11.08 9.36 4.77
C LEU A 350 12.56 9.75 4.84
N GLU A 351 13.47 8.83 4.51
CA GLU A 351 14.92 9.08 4.42
C GLU A 351 15.28 9.79 3.10
N GLU A 352 14.71 9.37 1.98
CA GLU A 352 15.00 9.88 0.64
C GLU A 352 14.35 11.23 0.34
N PHE A 353 13.19 11.52 0.95
CA PHE A 353 12.43 12.77 0.82
C PHE A 353 12.19 13.44 2.19
N PRO A 354 13.24 13.92 2.86
CA PRO A 354 13.10 14.51 4.19
C PRO A 354 12.21 15.77 4.15
N ASN A 355 11.33 15.91 5.14
CA ASN A 355 10.36 17.00 5.28
C ASN A 355 9.32 17.10 4.13
N GLN A 356 9.10 16.01 3.38
CA GLN A 356 8.11 15.96 2.31
C GLN A 356 6.94 15.02 2.62
N GLN A 357 6.63 14.80 3.89
CA GLN A 357 5.51 13.96 4.34
C GLN A 357 4.19 14.40 3.73
N ASP A 358 3.90 15.71 3.77
CA ASP A 358 2.65 16.27 3.24
C ASP A 358 2.55 16.15 1.72
N VAL A 359 3.66 16.15 1.00
CA VAL A 359 3.67 15.91 -0.45
C VAL A 359 3.14 14.52 -0.78
N LEU A 360 3.63 13.49 -0.06
CA LEU A 360 3.15 12.13 -0.23
C LEU A 360 1.70 12.00 0.23
N ARG A 361 1.34 12.57 1.40
CA ARG A 361 -0.05 12.58 1.90
C ARG A 361 -1.01 13.16 0.88
N TYR A 362 -0.67 14.31 0.28
CA TYR A 362 -1.45 14.96 -0.75
C TYR A 362 -1.61 14.07 -2.00
N THR A 363 -0.50 13.56 -2.51
CA THR A 363 -0.50 12.71 -3.71
C THR A 363 -1.35 11.46 -3.51
N LEU A 364 -1.20 10.77 -2.37
CA LEU A 364 -1.98 9.58 -2.04
C LEU A 364 -3.47 9.89 -1.86
N THR A 365 -3.80 11.06 -1.29
CA THR A 365 -5.19 11.49 -1.13
C THR A 365 -5.81 11.84 -2.47
N ALA A 366 -5.13 12.63 -3.29
CA ALA A 366 -5.62 13.04 -4.62
C ALA A 366 -5.78 11.84 -5.57
N ASN A 367 -5.00 10.78 -5.37
CA ASN A 367 -5.04 9.53 -6.11
C ASN A 367 -5.66 8.37 -5.32
N ALA A 368 -6.38 8.64 -4.22
CA ALA A 368 -6.95 7.59 -3.40
C ALA A 368 -7.83 6.62 -4.23
N PRO A 369 -7.65 5.30 -4.08
CA PRO A 369 -8.41 4.30 -4.82
C PRO A 369 -9.79 4.07 -4.21
N GLU A 370 -10.64 5.12 -4.15
CA GLU A 370 -11.89 5.12 -3.39
C GLU A 370 -12.99 4.23 -4.00
N SER A 371 -13.01 4.05 -5.32
CA SER A 371 -14.08 3.34 -6.04
C SER A 371 -13.56 2.34 -7.08
N LYS A 372 -12.31 2.41 -7.44
CA LYS A 372 -11.60 1.50 -8.34
C LYS A 372 -10.10 1.57 -8.05
N ASP A 373 -9.37 0.56 -8.48
CA ASP A 373 -7.90 0.56 -8.42
C ASP A 373 -7.36 1.82 -9.10
N ASN A 374 -6.30 2.39 -8.54
CA ASN A 374 -5.63 3.56 -9.08
C ASN A 374 -4.11 3.31 -9.14
N ASP A 375 -3.37 4.22 -9.76
CA ASP A 375 -1.94 4.08 -9.95
C ASP A 375 -1.18 5.25 -9.31
N PHE A 376 -0.05 4.95 -8.70
CA PHE A 376 0.94 5.92 -8.26
C PHE A 376 2.08 5.91 -9.27
N THR A 377 2.44 7.09 -9.80
CA THR A 377 3.65 7.25 -10.58
C THR A 377 4.51 8.37 -9.98
N TRP A 378 5.83 8.21 -10.06
CA TRP A 378 6.75 9.22 -9.58
C TRP A 378 6.62 10.55 -10.35
N LYS A 379 6.26 10.48 -11.63
CA LYS A 379 5.98 11.68 -12.44
C LYS A 379 4.73 12.43 -11.98
N ASP A 380 3.66 11.71 -11.60
CA ASP A 380 2.46 12.34 -11.05
C ASP A 380 2.73 12.93 -9.66
N PHE A 381 3.51 12.24 -8.83
CA PHE A 381 3.98 12.75 -7.53
C PHE A 381 4.70 14.09 -7.69
N GLN A 382 5.67 14.19 -8.61
CA GLN A 382 6.37 15.44 -8.93
C GLN A 382 5.41 16.51 -9.44
N ALA A 383 4.51 16.15 -10.36
CA ALA A 383 3.56 17.08 -10.96
C ALA A 383 2.60 17.67 -9.90
N LYS A 384 2.09 16.83 -8.98
CA LYS A 384 1.22 17.28 -7.88
C LYS A 384 1.95 18.22 -6.93
N ASN A 385 3.19 17.91 -6.59
CA ASN A 385 3.99 18.84 -5.79
C ASN A 385 4.23 20.16 -6.54
N ASN A 386 4.83 20.09 -7.73
CA ASN A 386 5.32 21.28 -8.41
C ASN A 386 4.20 22.19 -8.92
N ASN A 387 3.12 21.59 -9.48
CA ASN A 387 2.04 22.36 -10.13
C ASN A 387 0.88 22.69 -9.19
N GLU A 388 0.70 21.96 -8.08
CA GLU A 388 -0.40 22.18 -7.16
C GLU A 388 0.09 22.72 -5.81
N LEU A 389 0.92 21.98 -5.06
CA LEU A 389 1.38 22.43 -3.74
C LEU A 389 2.30 23.66 -3.83
N VAL A 390 3.30 23.63 -4.72
CA VAL A 390 4.22 24.78 -4.89
C VAL A 390 3.55 25.91 -5.64
N ALA A 391 2.99 25.66 -6.84
CA ALA A 391 2.53 26.70 -7.74
C ALA A 391 1.16 27.31 -7.35
N VAL A 392 0.33 26.57 -6.60
CA VAL A 392 -0.98 27.09 -6.18
C VAL A 392 -0.97 27.42 -4.69
N PHE A 393 -0.85 26.43 -3.81
CA PHE A 393 -0.96 26.63 -2.36
C PHE A 393 0.21 27.47 -1.82
N GLY A 394 1.44 27.04 -2.05
CA GLY A 394 2.65 27.72 -1.56
C GLY A 394 2.83 29.10 -2.16
N ASN A 395 2.57 29.26 -3.46
CA ASN A 395 2.67 30.55 -4.13
C ASN A 395 1.70 31.59 -3.56
N PHE A 396 0.43 31.21 -3.33
CA PHE A 396 -0.54 32.09 -2.71
C PHE A 396 -0.05 32.58 -1.34
N ILE A 397 0.27 31.68 -0.45
CA ILE A 397 0.70 32.00 0.91
C ILE A 397 1.99 32.85 0.89
N ASN A 398 2.98 32.46 0.09
CA ASN A 398 4.23 33.21 0.00
C ASN A 398 4.01 34.65 -0.46
N ARG A 399 3.14 34.87 -1.46
CA ARG A 399 2.81 36.23 -1.95
C ARG A 399 2.12 37.06 -0.87
N VAL A 400 1.14 36.49 -0.16
CA VAL A 400 0.43 37.17 0.92
C VAL A 400 1.40 37.62 2.02
N VAL A 401 2.19 36.67 2.53
CA VAL A 401 3.10 36.94 3.65
C VAL A 401 4.22 37.88 3.25
N VAL A 402 4.81 37.74 2.06
CA VAL A 402 5.84 38.66 1.55
C VAL A 402 5.32 40.06 1.37
N LEU A 403 4.13 40.25 0.77
CA LEU A 403 3.54 41.56 0.57
C LEU A 403 3.14 42.23 1.90
N THR A 404 2.59 41.48 2.86
CA THR A 404 2.28 41.97 4.20
C THR A 404 3.52 42.43 4.93
N ASN A 405 4.61 41.59 4.90
CA ASN A 405 5.89 41.99 5.51
C ASN A 405 6.48 43.25 4.82
N LYS A 406 6.34 43.37 3.49
CA LYS A 406 6.92 44.46 2.71
C LYS A 406 6.16 45.76 2.89
N TYR A 407 4.83 45.76 2.91
CA TYR A 407 4.02 46.98 2.89
C TYR A 407 3.60 47.40 4.30
N TYR A 408 3.48 46.46 5.24
CA TYR A 408 2.93 46.69 6.57
C TYR A 408 3.81 46.07 7.69
N GLU A 409 5.09 45.83 7.44
CA GLU A 409 6.05 45.31 8.44
C GLU A 409 5.56 44.02 9.15
N GLY A 410 4.73 43.24 8.46
CA GLY A 410 4.13 42.01 9.01
C GLY A 410 2.91 42.25 9.89
N ILE A 411 2.38 43.47 9.92
CA ILE A 411 1.15 43.81 10.67
C ILE A 411 -0.06 43.62 9.75
N VAL A 412 -1.09 42.97 10.23
CA VAL A 412 -2.38 42.86 9.54
C VAL A 412 -3.00 44.23 9.43
N PRO A 413 -3.20 44.80 8.21
CA PRO A 413 -3.75 46.13 8.05
C PRO A 413 -5.23 46.18 8.43
N ALA A 414 -5.72 47.35 8.88
CA ALA A 414 -7.12 47.59 9.06
C ALA A 414 -7.80 47.65 7.68
N PRO A 415 -8.90 46.93 7.44
CA PRO A 415 -9.63 47.02 6.20
C PRO A 415 -10.38 48.39 6.13
N ASN A 416 -10.50 48.95 4.95
CA ASN A 416 -11.38 50.03 4.64
C ASN A 416 -12.72 49.52 4.08
N ASP A 417 -13.39 50.23 3.21
CA ASP A 417 -14.64 49.81 2.57
C ASP A 417 -14.41 48.48 1.78
N PHE A 418 -15.26 47.52 2.01
CA PHE A 418 -15.28 46.28 1.24
C PHE A 418 -16.03 46.49 -0.08
N SER A 419 -15.45 45.99 -1.16
CA SER A 419 -16.14 45.90 -2.45
C SER A 419 -17.00 44.63 -2.51
N ASP A 420 -17.92 44.57 -3.47
CA ASP A 420 -18.73 43.35 -3.72
C ASP A 420 -17.85 42.09 -3.90
N ILE A 421 -16.68 42.25 -4.54
CA ILE A 421 -15.73 41.15 -4.73
C ILE A 421 -15.15 40.68 -3.40
N ASP A 422 -14.82 41.56 -2.48
CA ASP A 422 -14.31 41.21 -1.15
C ASP A 422 -15.35 40.43 -0.33
N GLU A 423 -16.59 40.90 -0.36
CA GLU A 423 -17.72 40.31 0.34
C GLU A 423 -18.01 38.91 -0.23
N ASP A 424 -18.05 38.76 -1.57
CA ASP A 424 -18.23 37.47 -2.25
C ASP A 424 -17.12 36.45 -1.89
N VAL A 425 -15.87 36.89 -1.87
CA VAL A 425 -14.73 36.06 -1.51
C VAL A 425 -14.81 35.65 -0.04
N LEU A 426 -15.07 36.57 0.88
CA LEU A 426 -15.21 36.24 2.30
C LEU A 426 -16.41 35.33 2.56
N ALA A 427 -17.51 35.48 1.83
CA ALA A 427 -18.66 34.58 1.89
C ALA A 427 -18.29 33.17 1.40
N ALA A 428 -17.58 33.08 0.27
CA ALA A 428 -17.09 31.77 -0.25
C ALA A 428 -16.16 31.05 0.73
N VAL A 429 -15.22 31.77 1.37
CA VAL A 429 -14.30 31.20 2.36
C VAL A 429 -15.02 30.47 3.49
N LYS A 430 -16.16 31.01 3.94
CA LYS A 430 -16.96 30.38 5.02
C LYS A 430 -17.61 29.07 4.62
N GLU A 431 -17.91 28.88 3.34
CA GLU A 431 -18.58 27.69 2.84
C GLU A 431 -17.60 26.53 2.61
N PHE A 432 -16.31 26.77 2.36
CA PHE A 432 -15.32 25.72 2.12
C PHE A 432 -15.22 24.70 3.26
N PRO A 433 -15.18 25.06 4.55
CA PRO A 433 -15.14 24.07 5.62
C PRO A 433 -16.36 23.15 5.62
N ASN A 434 -17.55 23.67 5.30
CA ASN A 434 -18.77 22.86 5.20
C ASN A 434 -18.70 21.86 4.04
N THR A 435 -18.21 22.31 2.88
CA THR A 435 -18.07 21.47 1.68
C THR A 435 -17.01 20.39 1.89
N ILE A 436 -15.84 20.76 2.40
CA ILE A 436 -14.74 19.85 2.72
C ILE A 436 -15.21 18.84 3.78
N GLY A 437 -15.82 19.32 4.88
CA GLY A 437 -16.31 18.47 5.96
C GLY A 437 -17.34 17.45 5.50
N LYS A 438 -18.33 17.86 4.71
CA LYS A 438 -19.33 16.96 4.13
C LYS A 438 -18.72 15.87 3.24
N SER A 439 -17.67 16.19 2.48
CA SER A 439 -16.94 15.23 1.67
C SER A 439 -16.17 14.23 2.53
N ILE A 440 -15.49 14.71 3.62
CA ILE A 440 -14.81 13.84 4.58
C ILE A 440 -15.80 12.91 5.29
N GLU A 441 -16.95 13.41 5.76
CA GLU A 441 -18.00 12.62 6.43
C GLU A 441 -18.59 11.52 5.53
N ARG A 442 -18.52 11.70 4.21
CA ARG A 442 -18.94 10.72 3.19
C ARG A 442 -17.80 9.84 2.70
N TYR A 443 -16.63 9.92 3.33
CA TYR A 443 -15.43 9.16 2.95
C TYR A 443 -14.96 9.43 1.51
N ARG A 444 -15.14 10.69 1.03
CA ARG A 444 -14.73 11.20 -0.29
C ARG A 444 -13.53 12.12 -0.16
N PHE A 445 -12.39 11.54 0.17
CA PHE A 445 -11.18 12.30 0.52
C PHE A 445 -10.55 12.99 -0.70
N ARG A 446 -10.68 12.40 -1.90
CA ARG A 446 -10.26 13.05 -3.16
C ARG A 446 -11.03 14.34 -3.40
N GLU A 447 -12.36 14.29 -3.28
CA GLU A 447 -13.23 15.44 -3.42
C GLU A 447 -12.89 16.51 -2.36
N ALA A 448 -12.71 16.10 -1.11
CA ALA A 448 -12.35 16.99 -0.01
C ALA A 448 -10.99 17.69 -0.24
N SER A 449 -9.97 16.97 -0.70
CA SER A 449 -8.67 17.57 -1.02
C SER A 449 -8.72 18.49 -2.22
N GLN A 450 -9.57 18.21 -3.21
CA GLN A 450 -9.81 19.10 -4.34
C GLN A 450 -10.44 20.42 -3.88
N GLU A 451 -11.40 20.40 -2.96
CA GLU A 451 -12.01 21.59 -2.40
C GLU A 451 -11.02 22.41 -1.55
N LEU A 452 -10.11 21.75 -0.81
CA LEU A 452 -9.00 22.45 -0.16
C LEU A 452 -8.15 23.23 -1.18
N MET A 453 -7.82 22.63 -2.31
CA MET A 453 -7.04 23.29 -3.37
C MET A 453 -7.85 24.38 -4.09
N ASN A 454 -9.18 24.25 -4.16
CA ASN A 454 -10.05 25.29 -4.70
C ASN A 454 -10.04 26.55 -3.83
N LEU A 455 -9.96 26.43 -2.50
CA LEU A 455 -9.77 27.57 -1.60
C LEU A 455 -8.43 28.31 -1.88
N ALA A 456 -7.35 27.56 -2.10
CA ALA A 456 -6.07 28.17 -2.47
C ALA A 456 -6.11 28.85 -3.86
N ARG A 457 -6.85 28.25 -4.83
CA ARG A 457 -7.09 28.87 -6.14
C ARG A 457 -7.91 30.14 -6.05
N LEU A 458 -8.92 30.17 -5.17
CA LEU A 458 -9.69 31.37 -4.89
C LEU A 458 -8.79 32.52 -4.44
N GLY A 459 -7.87 32.26 -3.49
CA GLY A 459 -6.91 33.25 -3.01
C GLY A 459 -5.95 33.72 -4.10
N ASN A 460 -5.41 32.82 -4.93
CA ASN A 460 -4.57 33.23 -6.07
C ASN A 460 -5.34 34.10 -7.09
N LYS A 461 -6.59 33.73 -7.40
CA LYS A 461 -7.44 34.48 -8.31
C LYS A 461 -7.74 35.87 -7.76
N TYR A 462 -8.13 35.98 -6.50
CA TYR A 462 -8.38 37.23 -5.82
C TYR A 462 -7.17 38.18 -5.90
N LEU A 463 -5.96 37.70 -5.54
CA LEU A 463 -4.74 38.51 -5.66
C LEU A 463 -4.39 38.88 -7.10
N ALA A 464 -4.71 38.04 -8.08
CA ALA A 464 -4.43 38.31 -9.48
C ALA A 464 -5.41 39.37 -10.05
N ASP A 465 -6.67 39.29 -9.66
CA ASP A 465 -7.71 40.26 -10.12
C ASP A 465 -7.52 41.65 -9.49
N GLU A 466 -7.15 41.71 -8.19
CA GLU A 466 -6.97 42.93 -7.43
C GLU A 466 -5.58 43.58 -7.55
N GLU A 467 -4.57 42.88 -8.04
CA GLU A 467 -3.22 43.34 -8.31
C GLU A 467 -2.59 44.27 -7.25
N PRO A 468 -2.53 43.92 -5.94
CA PRO A 468 -2.09 44.82 -4.87
C PRO A 468 -0.70 45.42 -5.10
N TRP A 469 0.18 44.74 -5.84
CA TRP A 469 1.52 45.23 -6.20
C TRP A 469 1.50 46.39 -7.21
N LYS A 470 0.39 46.60 -7.94
CA LYS A 470 0.17 47.76 -8.82
C LYS A 470 -0.61 48.87 -8.09
N VAL A 471 -1.68 48.48 -7.39
CA VAL A 471 -2.61 49.37 -6.72
C VAL A 471 -1.94 50.14 -5.57
N ILE A 472 -0.96 49.55 -4.86
CA ILE A 472 -0.25 50.21 -3.75
C ILE A 472 0.35 51.58 -4.08
N LYS A 473 0.61 51.86 -5.36
CA LYS A 473 1.19 53.13 -5.82
C LYS A 473 0.17 54.23 -5.98
N VAL A 474 -1.12 53.91 -6.02
CA VAL A 474 -2.20 54.83 -6.35
C VAL A 474 -3.32 54.86 -5.31
N ASP A 475 -3.55 53.75 -4.62
CA ASP A 475 -4.59 53.57 -3.60
C ASP A 475 -4.13 52.60 -2.51
N GLU A 476 -3.49 53.13 -1.47
CA GLU A 476 -3.02 52.32 -0.34
C GLU A 476 -4.19 51.80 0.51
N ALA A 477 -5.29 52.57 0.65
CA ALA A 477 -6.46 52.18 1.42
C ALA A 477 -7.13 50.92 0.81
N ARG A 478 -7.22 50.86 -0.53
CA ARG A 478 -7.68 49.64 -1.23
C ARG A 478 -6.76 48.43 -0.97
N VAL A 479 -5.44 48.63 -0.99
CA VAL A 479 -4.47 47.54 -0.73
C VAL A 479 -4.56 47.06 0.72
N GLN A 480 -4.84 47.90 1.70
CA GLN A 480 -5.09 47.47 3.08
C GLN A 480 -6.24 46.46 3.13
N THR A 481 -7.36 46.75 2.45
CA THR A 481 -8.50 45.82 2.39
C THR A 481 -8.17 44.53 1.65
N ILE A 482 -7.49 44.61 0.49
CA ILE A 482 -7.05 43.42 -0.29
C ILE A 482 -6.17 42.52 0.57
N MET A 483 -5.17 43.08 1.25
CA MET A 483 -4.24 42.29 2.07
C MET A 483 -4.94 41.71 3.30
N TYR A 484 -5.87 42.47 3.91
CA TYR A 484 -6.70 41.93 5.00
C TYR A 484 -7.49 40.68 4.56
N VAL A 485 -8.22 40.77 3.42
CA VAL A 485 -8.98 39.62 2.87
C VAL A 485 -8.06 38.43 2.54
N ALA A 486 -6.93 38.69 1.87
CA ALA A 486 -5.96 37.65 1.54
C ALA A 486 -5.38 36.94 2.78
N LEU A 487 -5.18 37.67 3.88
CA LEU A 487 -4.76 37.14 5.16
C LEU A 487 -5.85 36.28 5.82
N GLN A 488 -7.14 36.65 5.72
CA GLN A 488 -8.25 35.80 6.19
C GLN A 488 -8.31 34.48 5.40
N ILE A 489 -8.13 34.51 4.06
CA ILE A 489 -8.05 33.30 3.24
C ILE A 489 -6.87 32.41 3.69
N SER A 490 -5.72 33.06 3.95
CA SER A 490 -4.50 32.31 4.40
C SER A 490 -4.71 31.65 5.76
N ALA A 491 -5.38 32.31 6.69
CA ALA A 491 -5.73 31.78 7.99
C ALA A 491 -6.75 30.61 7.88
N ALA A 492 -7.75 30.76 7.01
CA ALA A 492 -8.68 29.66 6.72
C ALA A 492 -7.95 28.44 6.17
N LEU A 493 -7.02 28.61 5.19
CA LEU A 493 -6.19 27.55 4.67
C LEU A 493 -5.35 26.88 5.77
N ALA A 494 -4.78 27.65 6.71
CA ALA A 494 -4.01 27.11 7.82
C ALA A 494 -4.84 26.14 8.70
N LEU A 495 -6.12 26.48 8.90
CA LEU A 495 -7.03 25.68 9.75
C LEU A 495 -7.58 24.46 9.00
N VAL A 496 -8.05 24.65 7.74
CA VAL A 496 -8.75 23.57 7.04
C VAL A 496 -7.82 22.59 6.29
N SER A 497 -6.53 22.92 6.16
CA SER A 497 -5.55 22.00 5.56
C SER A 497 -5.04 20.93 6.53
N GLU A 498 -5.23 21.08 7.84
CA GLU A 498 -4.64 20.19 8.86
C GLU A 498 -4.97 18.70 8.66
N PRO A 499 -6.18 18.27 8.28
CA PRO A 499 -6.45 16.86 8.03
C PRO A 499 -5.58 16.27 6.94
N PHE A 500 -5.28 17.03 5.89
CA PHE A 500 -4.55 16.57 4.71
C PHE A 500 -3.04 16.80 4.81
N LEU A 501 -2.66 17.98 5.30
CA LEU A 501 -1.30 18.53 5.31
C LEU A 501 -0.91 19.01 6.72
N PRO A 502 -0.81 18.10 7.71
CA PRO A 502 -0.64 18.49 9.12
C PRO A 502 0.66 19.26 9.40
N PHE A 503 1.76 18.91 8.73
CA PHE A 503 3.04 19.62 8.89
C PHE A 503 2.99 21.02 8.28
N THR A 504 2.40 21.13 7.09
CA THR A 504 2.18 22.42 6.40
C THR A 504 1.23 23.31 7.19
N SER A 505 0.12 22.75 7.70
CA SER A 505 -0.82 23.49 8.57
C SER A 505 -0.12 24.05 9.80
N THR A 506 0.66 23.24 10.50
CA THR A 506 1.45 23.65 11.67
C THR A 506 2.42 24.80 11.30
N LYS A 507 3.15 24.62 10.21
CA LYS A 507 4.09 25.65 9.73
C LYS A 507 3.38 26.93 9.35
N LEU A 508 2.24 26.84 8.67
CA LEU A 508 1.46 28.00 8.25
C LEU A 508 0.82 28.73 9.44
N LYS A 509 0.30 28.00 10.43
CA LYS A 509 -0.16 28.57 11.71
C LYS A 509 0.95 29.37 12.41
N ASN A 510 2.18 28.84 12.42
CA ASN A 510 3.33 29.54 12.99
C ASN A 510 3.70 30.79 12.18
N ILE A 511 3.70 30.72 10.83
CA ILE A 511 3.96 31.89 9.96
C ILE A 511 2.95 33.01 10.22
N LEU A 512 1.68 32.65 10.31
CA LEU A 512 0.60 33.60 10.54
C LEU A 512 0.41 33.94 12.03
N ASN A 513 1.17 33.32 12.93
CA ASN A 513 1.06 33.49 14.39
C ASN A 513 -0.38 33.30 14.90
N ILE A 514 -1.08 32.27 14.38
CA ILE A 514 -2.50 32.01 14.65
C ILE A 514 -2.69 31.59 16.10
N ASP A 515 -3.71 32.17 16.78
CA ASP A 515 -4.12 31.77 18.12
C ASP A 515 -4.52 30.28 18.13
N ALA A 516 -3.97 29.53 19.10
CA ALA A 516 -4.22 28.08 19.26
C ALA A 516 -5.71 27.74 19.54
N ASN A 517 -6.50 28.71 19.99
CA ASN A 517 -7.94 28.53 20.21
C ASN A 517 -8.78 28.60 18.93
N LEU A 518 -8.20 29.05 17.81
CA LEU A 518 -8.91 29.05 16.53
C LEU A 518 -9.03 27.64 15.98
N SER A 519 -10.25 27.28 15.60
CA SER A 519 -10.62 25.95 15.13
C SER A 519 -11.32 25.98 13.77
N TRP A 520 -11.63 24.81 13.25
CA TRP A 520 -12.45 24.62 12.05
C TRP A 520 -13.76 25.42 12.08
N GLU A 521 -14.46 25.41 13.24
CA GLU A 521 -15.72 26.14 13.41
C GLU A 521 -15.59 27.66 13.32
N ASN A 522 -14.43 28.20 13.67
CA ASN A 522 -14.24 29.68 13.57
C ASN A 522 -14.29 30.15 12.12
N VAL A 523 -13.82 29.32 11.17
CA VAL A 523 -13.92 29.62 9.73
C VAL A 523 -15.38 29.65 9.28
N THR A 524 -16.22 28.71 9.71
CA THR A 524 -17.64 28.63 9.34
C THR A 524 -18.49 29.71 9.96
N LYS A 525 -18.16 30.11 11.21
CA LYS A 525 -18.94 31.10 11.99
C LYS A 525 -18.67 32.56 11.62
N ASN A 526 -17.87 32.79 10.59
CA ASN A 526 -17.47 34.16 10.21
C ASN A 526 -16.69 34.91 11.28
N ALA A 527 -15.98 34.20 12.14
CA ALA A 527 -15.07 34.85 13.07
C ALA A 527 -13.93 35.54 12.30
N ILE A 528 -13.46 36.65 12.80
CA ILE A 528 -12.22 37.27 12.33
C ILE A 528 -11.09 36.30 12.75
N LEU A 529 -10.40 35.74 11.77
CA LEU A 529 -9.33 34.78 12.02
C LEU A 529 -8.01 35.45 12.38
N LEU A 530 -7.73 36.58 11.71
CA LEU A 530 -6.59 37.45 12.00
C LEU A 530 -7.14 38.89 12.17
N PRO A 531 -7.18 39.43 13.40
CA PRO A 531 -7.66 40.80 13.64
C PRO A 531 -6.68 41.82 13.08
N GLU A 532 -7.14 43.05 12.89
CA GLU A 532 -6.29 44.20 12.60
C GLU A 532 -5.20 44.35 13.68
N ALA A 533 -4.06 44.91 13.29
CA ALA A 533 -2.86 45.06 14.13
C ALA A 533 -2.23 43.73 14.63
N HIS A 534 -2.70 42.58 14.19
CA HIS A 534 -2.07 41.28 14.48
C HIS A 534 -0.72 41.17 13.76
N GLN A 535 0.31 40.71 14.47
CA GLN A 535 1.66 40.54 13.94
C GLN A 535 1.87 39.12 13.38
N ILE A 536 2.18 39.02 12.10
CA ILE A 536 2.62 37.77 11.47
C ILE A 536 4.14 37.63 11.45
N ASN A 537 4.66 36.42 11.29
CA ASN A 537 6.08 36.15 11.19
C ASN A 537 6.60 36.36 9.75
N LYS A 538 7.92 36.15 9.58
CA LYS A 538 8.57 36.20 8.27
C LYS A 538 8.10 35.07 7.35
N ALA A 539 8.16 35.32 6.04
CA ALA A 539 7.86 34.32 5.04
C ALA A 539 8.86 33.18 5.06
N GLU A 540 8.35 31.96 5.07
CA GLU A 540 9.10 30.73 4.83
C GLU A 540 8.42 29.92 3.75
N LEU A 541 9.20 29.24 2.89
CA LEU A 541 8.65 28.38 1.87
C LEU A 541 7.96 27.16 2.50
N LEU A 542 6.70 26.94 2.17
CA LEU A 542 5.94 25.77 2.63
C LEU A 542 6.35 24.50 1.88
N PHE A 543 6.62 24.63 0.59
CA PHE A 543 7.00 23.53 -0.31
C PHE A 543 8.18 23.95 -1.18
N SER A 544 9.02 22.98 -1.54
CA SER A 544 10.08 23.12 -2.53
C SER A 544 9.77 22.26 -3.77
N LYS A 545 10.28 22.67 -4.92
CA LYS A 545 10.17 21.87 -6.13
C LYS A 545 10.96 20.57 -5.99
N ILE A 546 10.42 19.54 -6.58
CA ILE A 546 11.09 18.26 -6.76
C ILE A 546 11.69 18.27 -8.17
N GLU A 547 12.99 18.09 -8.25
CA GLU A 547 13.75 18.12 -9.51
C GLU A 547 13.70 16.74 -10.19
N ASP A 548 13.92 16.72 -11.51
CA ASP A 548 13.80 15.51 -12.34
C ASP A 548 14.75 14.39 -11.90
N ASN A 549 15.97 14.74 -11.49
CA ASN A 549 16.97 13.76 -11.03
C ASN A 549 16.51 12.92 -9.80
N ALA A 550 15.73 13.52 -8.91
CA ALA A 550 15.19 12.81 -7.75
C ALA A 550 14.15 11.75 -8.19
N ILE A 551 13.38 12.05 -9.23
CA ILE A 551 12.39 11.13 -9.80
C ILE A 551 13.07 10.04 -10.63
N GLU A 552 14.07 10.40 -11.43
CA GLU A 552 14.85 9.45 -12.21
C GLU A 552 15.52 8.40 -11.32
N ALA A 553 16.10 8.80 -10.20
CA ALA A 553 16.70 7.89 -9.22
C ALA A 553 15.67 6.86 -8.67
N GLN A 554 14.43 7.29 -8.41
CA GLN A 554 13.38 6.38 -7.95
C GLN A 554 12.92 5.39 -9.04
N ILE A 555 12.83 5.86 -10.28
CA ILE A 555 12.48 5.01 -11.42
C ILE A 555 13.59 3.98 -11.67
N GLU A 556 14.86 4.39 -11.61
CA GLU A 556 16.01 3.49 -11.74
C GLU A 556 16.02 2.42 -10.63
N LYS A 557 15.74 2.80 -9.37
CA LYS A 557 15.60 1.88 -8.23
C LYS A 557 14.53 0.81 -8.49
N LEU A 558 13.37 1.20 -9.01
CA LEU A 558 12.30 0.27 -9.38
C LEU A 558 12.71 -0.64 -10.55
N GLN A 559 13.38 -0.11 -11.56
CA GLN A 559 13.87 -0.91 -12.70
C GLN A 559 14.90 -1.95 -12.25
N ALA A 560 15.83 -1.57 -11.38
CA ALA A 560 16.81 -2.50 -10.79
C ALA A 560 16.11 -3.63 -10.03
N THR A 561 15.07 -3.32 -9.25
CA THR A 561 14.24 -4.33 -8.55
C THR A 561 13.56 -5.28 -9.54
N LYS A 562 13.02 -4.77 -10.66
CA LYS A 562 12.38 -5.58 -11.68
C LYS A 562 13.37 -6.56 -12.32
N ILE A 563 14.56 -6.08 -12.69
CA ILE A 563 15.63 -6.90 -13.25
C ILE A 563 16.05 -8.00 -12.27
N ALA A 564 16.24 -7.67 -10.99
CA ALA A 564 16.59 -8.65 -9.96
C ALA A 564 15.52 -9.75 -9.82
N ASN A 565 14.24 -9.38 -9.82
CA ASN A 565 13.12 -10.34 -9.78
C ASN A 565 13.06 -11.23 -11.02
N GLU A 566 13.34 -10.69 -12.20
CA GLU A 566 13.37 -11.47 -13.46
C GLU A 566 14.52 -12.47 -13.46
N GLN A 567 15.65 -12.14 -12.81
CA GLN A 567 16.79 -13.03 -12.65
C GLN A 567 16.54 -14.15 -11.62
N GLU A 568 15.92 -13.81 -10.48
CA GLU A 568 15.57 -14.79 -9.45
C GLU A 568 14.55 -15.84 -9.95
N ASN A 569 13.65 -15.43 -10.85
CA ASN A 569 12.62 -16.31 -11.44
C ASN A 569 13.08 -17.04 -12.71
N LYS A 570 14.32 -16.85 -13.17
CA LYS A 570 14.89 -17.72 -14.22
C LYS A 570 15.29 -19.05 -13.62
N GLU A 571 14.36 -19.97 -13.58
CA GLU A 571 14.69 -21.39 -13.33
C GLU A 571 15.76 -21.84 -14.33
N LEU A 572 16.87 -22.37 -13.83
CA LEU A 572 17.84 -23.05 -14.66
C LEU A 572 17.10 -24.18 -15.39
N THR A 573 17.27 -24.25 -16.71
CA THR A 573 16.71 -25.36 -17.49
C THR A 573 17.13 -26.67 -16.80
N PRO A 574 16.19 -27.58 -16.47
CA PRO A 574 16.54 -28.84 -15.83
C PRO A 574 17.64 -29.57 -16.62
N GLN A 575 18.52 -30.25 -15.90
CA GLN A 575 19.53 -31.09 -16.52
C GLN A 575 18.85 -32.09 -17.48
N LYS A 576 19.32 -32.14 -18.73
CA LYS A 576 18.87 -33.13 -19.71
C LYS A 576 19.30 -34.53 -19.31
N GLU A 577 18.72 -35.52 -19.97
CA GLU A 577 19.10 -36.91 -19.78
C GLU A 577 20.61 -37.07 -19.96
N THR A 578 21.20 -37.98 -19.15
CA THR A 578 22.62 -38.30 -19.24
C THR A 578 22.90 -38.91 -20.62
N ILE A 579 23.96 -38.45 -21.27
CA ILE A 579 24.47 -39.01 -22.53
C ILE A 579 25.82 -39.68 -22.29
N GLU A 580 26.17 -40.64 -23.15
CA GLU A 580 27.47 -41.27 -23.13
C GLU A 580 28.53 -40.35 -23.80
N PHE A 581 29.81 -40.55 -23.44
CA PHE A 581 30.91 -39.75 -23.99
C PHE A 581 30.97 -39.80 -25.53
N GLU A 582 30.63 -40.95 -26.11
CA GLU A 582 30.51 -41.18 -27.55
C GLU A 582 29.45 -40.29 -28.24
N ASP A 583 28.43 -39.86 -27.49
CA ASP A 583 27.44 -38.94 -28.03
C ASP A 583 27.98 -37.48 -28.06
N PHE A 584 28.77 -37.11 -27.06
CA PHE A 584 29.44 -35.81 -27.05
C PHE A 584 30.47 -35.69 -28.16
N THR A 585 31.28 -36.75 -28.41
CA THR A 585 32.30 -36.77 -29.48
C THR A 585 31.74 -36.70 -30.90
N LYS A 586 30.44 -36.86 -31.09
CA LYS A 586 29.76 -36.62 -32.37
C LYS A 586 29.62 -35.17 -32.70
N LEU A 587 29.76 -34.25 -31.73
CA LEU A 587 29.66 -32.80 -31.96
C LEU A 587 31.02 -32.27 -32.38
N ASP A 588 31.07 -31.56 -33.51
CA ASP A 588 32.28 -30.86 -33.99
C ASP A 588 32.07 -29.37 -33.67
N ILE A 589 32.61 -28.90 -32.54
CA ILE A 589 32.55 -27.52 -32.11
C ILE A 589 33.91 -26.86 -32.36
N ARG A 590 33.95 -25.78 -33.14
CA ARG A 590 35.18 -25.06 -33.50
C ARG A 590 35.12 -23.60 -33.19
N VAL A 591 36.28 -23.00 -32.92
CA VAL A 591 36.40 -21.55 -32.82
C VAL A 591 36.44 -20.96 -34.23
N GLY A 592 35.59 -19.96 -34.44
CA GLY A 592 35.56 -19.20 -35.70
C GLY A 592 35.50 -17.70 -35.45
N THR A 593 35.94 -16.92 -36.47
CA THR A 593 35.90 -15.46 -36.44
C THR A 593 34.76 -14.95 -37.33
N ILE A 594 33.95 -14.04 -36.86
CA ILE A 594 32.91 -13.37 -37.62
C ILE A 594 33.57 -12.39 -38.60
N LEU A 595 33.45 -12.64 -39.91
CA LEU A 595 34.01 -11.79 -40.94
C LEU A 595 33.04 -10.73 -41.44
N GLU A 596 31.77 -11.08 -41.56
CA GLU A 596 30.70 -10.20 -42.01
C GLU A 596 29.44 -10.44 -41.17
N ALA A 597 28.67 -9.36 -40.96
CA ALA A 597 27.36 -9.42 -40.29
C ALA A 597 26.41 -8.46 -40.99
N GLU A 598 25.19 -8.93 -41.28
CA GLU A 598 24.12 -8.09 -41.86
C GLU A 598 22.75 -8.48 -41.35
N LYS A 599 21.81 -7.51 -41.30
CA LYS A 599 20.43 -7.77 -40.88
C LYS A 599 19.69 -8.56 -41.96
N VAL A 600 18.95 -9.60 -41.57
CA VAL A 600 18.11 -10.36 -42.48
C VAL A 600 16.85 -9.53 -42.81
N ALA A 601 16.59 -9.31 -44.12
CA ALA A 601 15.46 -8.52 -44.57
C ALA A 601 14.12 -9.02 -44.00
N LYS A 602 13.25 -8.08 -43.64
CA LYS A 602 11.91 -8.33 -43.07
C LYS A 602 11.91 -9.09 -41.69
N THR A 603 13.02 -9.01 -40.95
CA THR A 603 13.09 -9.54 -39.58
C THR A 603 13.70 -8.50 -38.63
N LYS A 604 13.25 -8.50 -37.36
CA LYS A 604 13.85 -7.63 -36.34
C LYS A 604 14.91 -8.34 -35.49
N LYS A 605 14.90 -9.68 -35.50
CA LYS A 605 15.68 -10.52 -34.56
C LYS A 605 16.89 -11.21 -35.19
N LEU A 606 16.99 -11.27 -36.55
CA LEU A 606 17.96 -12.12 -37.18
C LEU A 606 19.12 -11.33 -37.81
N LEU A 607 20.36 -11.79 -37.54
CA LEU A 607 21.54 -11.43 -38.27
C LEU A 607 21.99 -12.62 -39.13
N LYS A 608 22.46 -12.33 -40.34
CA LYS A 608 23.21 -13.25 -41.22
C LYS A 608 24.68 -12.95 -41.04
N LEU A 609 25.45 -13.94 -40.73
CA LEU A 609 26.88 -13.86 -40.43
C LEU A 609 27.66 -14.70 -41.43
N LYS A 610 28.86 -14.24 -41.82
CA LYS A 610 29.89 -15.09 -42.40
C LYS A 610 30.97 -15.32 -41.36
N VAL A 611 31.22 -16.57 -41.06
CA VAL A 611 32.15 -17.00 -40.00
C VAL A 611 33.22 -17.88 -40.61
N ASP A 612 34.47 -17.47 -40.49
CA ASP A 612 35.62 -18.30 -40.81
C ASP A 612 35.88 -19.31 -39.69
N VAL A 613 35.55 -20.57 -39.90
CA VAL A 613 35.71 -21.64 -38.93
C VAL A 613 37.00 -22.46 -39.16
N GLY A 614 37.96 -21.91 -39.96
CA GLY A 614 39.29 -22.46 -40.18
C GLY A 614 39.37 -23.58 -41.22
N ILE A 615 38.28 -24.29 -41.44
CA ILE A 615 38.15 -25.32 -42.49
C ILE A 615 37.44 -24.76 -43.75
N ASP A 616 36.51 -23.81 -43.53
CA ASP A 616 35.78 -23.10 -44.57
C ASP A 616 35.18 -21.79 -44.00
N ILE A 617 34.48 -21.00 -44.85
CA ILE A 617 33.70 -19.83 -44.43
C ILE A 617 32.23 -20.20 -44.54
N ARG A 618 31.50 -20.09 -43.41
CA ARG A 618 30.10 -20.49 -43.32
C ARG A 618 29.15 -19.32 -43.17
N THR A 619 27.99 -19.46 -43.81
CA THR A 619 26.87 -18.58 -43.57
C THR A 619 26.07 -19.13 -42.37
N ILE A 620 25.91 -18.32 -41.32
CA ILE A 620 25.14 -18.67 -40.11
C ILE A 620 24.08 -17.59 -39.89
N VAL A 621 22.83 -18.02 -39.64
CA VAL A 621 21.74 -17.13 -39.29
C VAL A 621 21.44 -17.30 -37.84
N SER A 622 21.53 -16.21 -37.07
CA SER A 622 21.32 -16.23 -35.59
C SER A 622 20.35 -15.15 -35.12
N GLY A 623 19.61 -15.43 -34.07
CA GLY A 623 18.57 -14.56 -33.45
C GLY A 623 19.12 -13.48 -32.53
N ILE A 624 20.18 -12.77 -32.93
CA ILE A 624 21.01 -11.91 -32.08
C ILE A 624 20.87 -10.41 -32.35
N ALA A 625 20.03 -10.01 -33.30
CA ALA A 625 19.93 -8.61 -33.73
C ALA A 625 19.34 -7.65 -32.66
N GLU A 626 18.75 -8.18 -31.59
CA GLU A 626 18.27 -7.40 -30.45
C GLU A 626 19.38 -7.19 -29.39
N SER A 627 20.42 -8.03 -29.38
CA SER A 627 21.54 -7.98 -28.43
C SER A 627 22.82 -7.36 -29.06
N PHE A 628 22.98 -7.40 -30.39
CA PHE A 628 24.18 -6.95 -31.06
C PHE A 628 23.87 -6.16 -32.33
N SER A 629 24.63 -5.09 -32.58
CA SER A 629 24.70 -4.48 -33.92
C SER A 629 25.69 -5.24 -34.81
N PRO A 630 25.48 -5.27 -36.13
CA PRO A 630 26.39 -5.95 -37.04
C PRO A 630 27.85 -5.51 -36.90
N GLU A 631 28.08 -4.22 -36.69
CA GLU A 631 29.41 -3.59 -36.65
C GLU A 631 30.19 -3.99 -35.39
N GLU A 632 29.49 -4.25 -34.27
CA GLU A 632 30.10 -4.60 -32.96
C GLU A 632 30.70 -6.01 -32.94
N ILE A 633 30.18 -6.92 -33.76
CA ILE A 633 30.55 -8.35 -33.70
C ILE A 633 31.53 -8.80 -34.78
N ILE A 634 31.78 -7.96 -35.77
CA ILE A 634 32.78 -8.26 -36.81
C ILE A 634 34.17 -8.31 -36.17
N GLY A 635 34.93 -9.38 -36.45
CA GLY A 635 36.24 -9.64 -35.86
C GLY A 635 36.22 -10.40 -34.55
N GLN A 636 35.06 -10.62 -33.94
CA GLN A 636 34.96 -11.39 -32.71
C GLN A 636 35.08 -12.90 -32.96
N GLN A 637 35.74 -13.62 -32.05
CA GLN A 637 35.78 -15.07 -32.06
C GLN A 637 34.57 -15.65 -31.33
N VAL A 638 34.02 -16.74 -31.84
CA VAL A 638 32.84 -17.44 -31.32
C VAL A 638 33.02 -18.94 -31.46
N SER A 639 32.39 -19.70 -30.57
CA SER A 639 32.30 -21.18 -30.67
C SER A 639 31.15 -21.54 -31.59
N VAL A 640 31.39 -22.38 -32.58
CA VAL A 640 30.47 -22.77 -33.65
C VAL A 640 30.33 -24.28 -33.71
N LEU A 641 29.11 -24.81 -33.59
CA LEU A 641 28.81 -26.20 -33.93
C LEU A 641 28.76 -26.32 -35.47
N VAL A 642 29.78 -26.95 -36.06
CA VAL A 642 30.03 -26.94 -37.49
C VAL A 642 29.46 -28.16 -38.23
N ASN A 643 29.19 -29.25 -37.58
CA ASN A 643 28.62 -30.47 -38.19
C ASN A 643 27.08 -30.58 -38.06
N LEU A 644 26.41 -29.43 -37.80
CA LEU A 644 24.95 -29.38 -37.80
C LEU A 644 24.42 -29.37 -39.25
N ALA A 645 23.38 -30.14 -39.52
CA ALA A 645 22.75 -30.18 -40.85
C ALA A 645 22.28 -28.78 -41.29
N PRO A 646 22.56 -28.35 -42.52
CA PRO A 646 22.13 -27.04 -43.01
C PRO A 646 20.60 -26.84 -42.94
N ARG A 647 20.18 -25.64 -42.51
CA ARG A 647 18.74 -25.31 -42.35
C ARG A 647 18.44 -23.95 -43.02
N LYS A 648 17.35 -23.88 -43.80
CA LYS A 648 16.84 -22.59 -44.31
C LYS A 648 16.08 -21.82 -43.26
N ILE A 649 16.55 -20.60 -42.96
CA ILE A 649 15.93 -19.66 -42.03
C ILE A 649 15.60 -18.37 -42.81
N ARG A 650 14.31 -18.09 -42.98
CA ARG A 650 13.83 -16.93 -43.76
C ARG A 650 14.46 -16.82 -45.15
N GLY A 651 14.67 -17.96 -45.84
CA GLY A 651 15.21 -18.00 -47.18
C GLY A 651 16.74 -18.05 -47.26
N VAL A 652 17.45 -17.88 -46.16
CA VAL A 652 18.92 -17.99 -46.07
C VAL A 652 19.27 -19.33 -45.47
N GLU A 653 20.21 -20.06 -46.10
CA GLU A 653 20.72 -21.34 -45.59
C GLU A 653 21.76 -21.06 -44.51
N SER A 654 21.49 -21.58 -43.28
CA SER A 654 22.42 -21.57 -42.15
C SER A 654 23.16 -22.88 -42.05
N GLN A 655 24.49 -22.80 -42.00
CA GLN A 655 25.42 -23.96 -42.08
C GLN A 655 26.17 -24.17 -40.73
N GLY A 656 25.49 -24.05 -39.64
CA GLY A 656 26.02 -24.21 -38.28
C GLY A 656 25.26 -23.38 -37.28
N MET A 657 25.69 -23.43 -36.02
CA MET A 657 25.07 -22.70 -34.90
C MET A 657 26.17 -22.10 -34.01
N ILE A 658 26.05 -20.82 -33.71
CA ILE A 658 26.90 -20.14 -32.70
C ILE A 658 26.38 -20.49 -31.29
N LEU A 659 27.29 -20.85 -30.41
CA LEU A 659 26.95 -21.11 -28.98
C LEU A 659 26.85 -19.80 -28.23
N MET A 660 25.79 -19.68 -27.43
CA MET A 660 25.46 -18.46 -26.73
C MET A 660 24.87 -18.79 -25.35
N THR A 661 24.94 -17.82 -24.47
CA THR A 661 24.28 -17.85 -23.16
C THR A 661 23.56 -16.52 -22.90
N ASP A 662 22.60 -16.52 -22.00
CA ASP A 662 21.94 -15.32 -21.52
C ASP A 662 22.83 -14.59 -20.50
N THR A 663 22.92 -13.26 -20.62
CA THR A 663 23.54 -12.41 -19.61
C THR A 663 22.51 -12.02 -18.51
N PRO A 664 22.96 -11.58 -17.34
CA PRO A 664 22.07 -11.13 -16.27
C PRO A 664 21.07 -10.04 -16.67
N ASP A 665 21.44 -9.15 -17.61
CA ASP A 665 20.56 -8.09 -18.15
C ASP A 665 19.62 -8.56 -19.26
N GLY A 666 19.53 -9.89 -19.49
CA GLY A 666 18.60 -10.49 -20.47
C GLY A 666 19.06 -10.40 -21.92
N LYS A 667 20.29 -9.95 -22.20
CA LYS A 667 20.90 -9.98 -23.51
C LYS A 667 21.59 -11.32 -23.76
N LEU A 668 22.05 -11.53 -24.97
CA LEU A 668 22.85 -12.70 -25.32
C LEU A 668 24.35 -12.39 -25.25
N ALA A 669 25.15 -13.36 -24.82
CA ALA A 669 26.60 -13.31 -24.88
C ALA A 669 27.12 -14.51 -25.66
N PHE A 670 28.22 -14.32 -26.42
CA PHE A 670 28.89 -15.40 -27.10
C PHE A 670 29.65 -16.32 -26.11
N VAL A 671 29.54 -17.62 -26.29
CA VAL A 671 30.46 -18.57 -25.71
C VAL A 671 31.72 -18.58 -26.58
N ALA A 672 32.77 -17.93 -26.10
CA ALA A 672 33.99 -17.68 -26.86
C ALA A 672 35.24 -18.03 -26.03
N PRO A 673 36.40 -18.31 -26.64
CA PRO A 673 37.63 -18.49 -25.90
C PRO A 673 38.06 -17.18 -25.24
N GLU A 674 38.56 -17.24 -24.01
CA GLU A 674 39.05 -16.06 -23.25
C GLU A 674 40.24 -15.36 -23.96
N LYS A 675 41.04 -16.12 -24.66
CA LYS A 675 42.22 -15.61 -25.45
C LYS A 675 42.04 -15.97 -26.89
N ALA A 676 42.54 -15.09 -27.77
CA ALA A 676 42.52 -15.34 -29.20
C ALA A 676 43.25 -16.63 -29.55
N VAL A 677 42.60 -17.51 -30.29
CA VAL A 677 43.14 -18.77 -30.79
C VAL A 677 43.02 -18.87 -32.31
N LYS A 678 43.67 -19.84 -32.90
CA LYS A 678 43.57 -20.04 -34.35
C LYS A 678 42.15 -20.51 -34.72
N ASN A 679 41.56 -19.92 -35.79
CA ASN A 679 40.30 -20.40 -36.34
C ASN A 679 40.37 -21.88 -36.70
N GLY A 680 39.30 -22.63 -36.45
CA GLY A 680 39.25 -24.08 -36.63
C GLY A 680 39.75 -24.91 -35.46
N GLN A 681 40.26 -24.29 -34.39
CA GLN A 681 40.63 -25.00 -33.19
C GLN A 681 39.39 -25.65 -32.60
N GLU A 682 39.46 -26.93 -32.29
CA GLU A 682 38.36 -27.70 -31.71
C GLU A 682 38.16 -27.33 -30.26
N VAL A 683 36.90 -27.27 -29.83
CA VAL A 683 36.47 -27.08 -28.45
C VAL A 683 36.09 -28.47 -27.91
N SER A 684 36.89 -28.98 -26.99
CA SER A 684 36.76 -30.35 -26.44
C SER A 684 36.48 -30.31 -24.92
#